data_32dfe07c86a583b64e1cc878d6104362
#
_entry.id   32dfe07c86a583b64e1cc878d6104362
#
_cell.length_a   1.000
_cell.length_b   1.000
_cell.length_c   1.000
_cell.angle_alpha   90.00
_cell.angle_beta   90.00
_cell.angle_gamma   90.00
#
_symmetry.space_group_name_H-M   'P 1'
#
loop_
_entity.id
_entity.type
_entity.pdbx_description
1 polymer ?
#
loop_
_entity_poly.entity_id
_entity_poly.type
_entity_poly.pdbx_seq_one_letter_code
_entity_poly.pdbx_strand_id
1 'polypeptide(L)'
;MKRFPTFLAVLFVLTIICHTSPVSARDTWISIRSKNFVLVGNASEKGLKQVGVRLEQFREVFSRLFPKTNFSSPVPTTVIVFKSDSSYRPFKPNANTAGYFQAGTDVNYITLTTEVRGEQDPFNVIFHEYTHLLVNNNVENPPDWFNEGLAEYYSTFSITDDQKVELGRPIASHVYLLRENKLLPLKTLFQVDHKSPYYNERNKQSIFYAQSWALMHYLILGKDGQRLVQMTKFLNLMNAKVPMEQAFQQAFQTTFEVMEKELREYIKQDRYHFVSGHFERKLELDAEMQSTPISEAEAQAYLGDLLLHSNRAESEGYLQKALVLDPDLPMANASMGMLRVREGKTDEARKSLERAASANSQNYLIHYYFAYALSREGMGDSPSVTGLKPETAVKIREELKRAIQLRPDFPESYTLLAFVSLVTGTQLDESVALLKRALATSPGRNDFTFMLAQLYLRKEDYKIARQLLEQLNNPNVDETTRERAQTLLTQMTSMEEQKARYQAMNTPISSKREDTSSLGINVDTSRPNSTQTPSDQSSYLQEVLRKPAAGETQLQATLVRIDCARKAITFLIKTGDRLLRLRTDSFDHMEITTYSPDVAGDITCGPRKPENLVVVCFVPSTDTKPSDTPVKPRARVDDTSAKPDGTIRSLEFVPKDFKLKQPPAKSSP
;
A
#
# COMPACT_ATOMS: atom_id res chain seq x y z
N MET A 1 104.17 24.34 -23.45
CA MET A 1 103.61 23.09 -22.84
C MET A 1 102.89 23.46 -21.52
N LYS A 2 101.57 23.56 -21.51
CA LYS A 2 100.74 23.46 -20.29
C LYS A 2 99.33 23.18 -20.76
N ARG A 3 98.82 22.00 -20.36
CA ARG A 3 97.43 21.49 -20.68
C ARG A 3 96.45 22.16 -19.74
N PHE A 4 95.37 22.71 -20.27
CA PHE A 4 94.16 23.10 -19.54
C PHE A 4 93.10 22.01 -19.68
N PRO A 5 92.37 21.59 -18.60
CA PRO A 5 91.25 20.69 -18.71
C PRO A 5 89.97 21.52 -18.89
N THR A 6 89.20 21.10 -19.87
CA THR A 6 87.82 21.62 -20.20
C THR A 6 86.87 21.09 -19.11
N PHE A 7 86.17 22.02 -18.40
CA PHE A 7 85.07 21.73 -17.51
C PHE A 7 83.78 21.69 -18.34
N LEU A 8 83.16 20.52 -18.43
CA LEU A 8 81.85 20.31 -19.03
C LEU A 8 80.75 20.59 -18.00
N ALA A 9 80.06 21.71 -18.10
CA ALA A 9 78.93 22.05 -17.26
C ALA A 9 77.70 21.37 -17.82
N VAL A 10 77.22 20.31 -17.15
CA VAL A 10 75.95 19.68 -17.46
C VAL A 10 74.80 20.50 -16.80
N LEU A 11 74.08 21.21 -17.62
CA LEU A 11 72.87 21.96 -17.20
C LEU A 11 71.70 20.96 -17.06
N PHE A 12 71.40 20.58 -15.81
CA PHE A 12 70.21 19.75 -15.51
C PHE A 12 68.96 20.62 -15.53
N VAL A 13 68.25 20.65 -16.69
CA VAL A 13 66.96 21.29 -16.78
C VAL A 13 65.92 20.38 -16.13
N LEU A 14 65.50 20.71 -14.90
CA LEU A 14 64.40 20.05 -14.19
C LEU A 14 63.06 20.49 -14.83
N THR A 15 62.57 19.73 -15.78
CA THR A 15 61.20 19.90 -16.30
C THR A 15 60.22 19.36 -15.23
N ILE A 16 59.67 20.24 -14.42
CA ILE A 16 58.50 19.98 -13.59
C ILE A 16 57.31 19.79 -14.53
N ILE A 17 57.01 18.53 -14.88
CA ILE A 17 55.78 18.18 -15.54
C ILE A 17 54.69 18.32 -14.47
N CYS A 18 54.02 19.49 -14.40
CA CYS A 18 52.76 19.64 -13.73
C CYS A 18 51.76 18.70 -14.39
N HIS A 19 51.61 17.51 -13.80
CA HIS A 19 50.45 16.69 -14.11
C HIS A 19 49.20 17.40 -13.56
N THR A 20 48.66 18.34 -14.34
CA THR A 20 47.32 18.78 -14.15
C THR A 20 46.42 17.60 -14.49
N SER A 21 46.13 16.80 -13.47
CA SER A 21 45.00 15.87 -13.60
C SER A 21 43.85 16.69 -14.17
N PRO A 22 43.21 16.23 -15.24
CA PRO A 22 42.04 16.97 -15.75
C PRO A 22 41.06 16.98 -14.57
N VAL A 23 40.84 18.16 -14.00
CA VAL A 23 39.73 18.41 -13.11
C VAL A 23 38.51 18.08 -13.98
N SER A 24 37.97 16.89 -13.81
CA SER A 24 36.70 16.53 -14.44
C SER A 24 35.75 17.66 -14.09
N ALA A 25 35.35 18.46 -15.06
CA ALA A 25 34.43 19.55 -14.83
C ALA A 25 33.21 18.95 -14.16
N ARG A 26 32.99 19.31 -12.89
CA ARG A 26 31.82 18.85 -12.13
C ARG A 26 30.58 19.23 -12.93
N ASP A 27 29.64 18.30 -13.03
CA ASP A 27 28.39 18.58 -13.69
C ASP A 27 27.68 19.74 -12.98
N THR A 28 27.31 20.73 -13.73
CA THR A 28 26.49 21.84 -13.21
C THR A 28 25.04 21.35 -13.18
N TRP A 29 24.46 21.36 -11.99
CA TRP A 29 23.07 21.03 -11.78
C TRP A 29 22.23 22.29 -11.68
N ILE A 30 21.05 22.28 -12.29
CA ILE A 30 20.08 23.34 -12.22
C ILE A 30 18.71 22.84 -11.84
N SER A 31 17.92 23.68 -11.20
CA SER A 31 16.50 23.47 -10.93
C SER A 31 15.67 24.45 -11.73
N ILE A 32 14.55 23.98 -12.25
CA ILE A 32 13.50 24.77 -12.91
C ILE A 32 12.17 24.43 -12.28
N ARG A 33 11.37 25.42 -11.96
CA ARG A 33 10.00 25.22 -11.51
C ARG A 33 9.03 25.63 -12.59
N SER A 34 8.15 24.71 -12.98
CA SER A 34 6.98 25.02 -13.79
C SER A 34 5.71 25.06 -12.91
N LYS A 35 4.56 25.25 -13.51
CA LYS A 35 3.28 25.28 -12.79
C LYS A 35 3.02 24.00 -11.99
N ASN A 36 3.33 22.81 -12.55
CA ASN A 36 3.00 21.52 -11.95
C ASN A 36 4.22 20.64 -11.64
N PHE A 37 5.43 21.02 -12.05
CA PHE A 37 6.63 20.19 -11.93
C PHE A 37 7.80 20.96 -11.32
N VAL A 38 8.63 20.23 -10.57
CA VAL A 38 9.99 20.65 -10.20
C VAL A 38 10.96 19.82 -11.05
N LEU A 39 11.68 20.48 -11.95
CA LEU A 39 12.68 19.84 -12.79
C LEU A 39 14.07 20.09 -12.21
N VAL A 40 14.86 19.05 -12.10
CA VAL A 40 16.25 19.10 -11.62
C VAL A 40 17.11 18.29 -12.58
N GLY A 41 18.28 18.78 -12.96
CA GLY A 41 19.10 18.02 -13.87
C GLY A 41 20.48 18.61 -14.13
N ASN A 42 21.34 17.76 -14.70
CA ASN A 42 22.64 18.13 -15.24
C ASN A 42 22.60 18.31 -16.78
N ALA A 43 21.42 18.23 -17.39
CA ALA A 43 21.23 18.59 -18.79
C ALA A 43 21.23 20.13 -18.97
N SER A 44 21.31 20.59 -20.19
CA SER A 44 21.29 22.05 -20.48
C SER A 44 19.98 22.69 -20.05
N GLU A 45 20.00 23.99 -19.71
CA GLU A 45 18.79 24.73 -19.37
C GLU A 45 17.72 24.61 -20.44
N LYS A 46 18.11 24.71 -21.72
CA LYS A 46 17.22 24.52 -22.87
C LYS A 46 16.58 23.12 -22.83
N GLY A 47 17.37 22.08 -22.52
CA GLY A 47 16.87 20.70 -22.44
C GLY A 47 15.85 20.50 -21.31
N LEU A 48 16.14 21.06 -20.12
CA LEU A 48 15.20 21.00 -19.01
C LEU A 48 13.90 21.73 -19.31
N LYS A 49 13.99 22.95 -19.88
CA LYS A 49 12.82 23.73 -20.30
C LYS A 49 11.96 22.99 -21.31
N GLN A 50 12.57 22.35 -22.31
CA GLN A 50 11.86 21.55 -23.30
C GLN A 50 11.11 20.39 -22.67
N VAL A 51 11.73 19.70 -21.71
CA VAL A 51 11.06 18.63 -20.95
C VAL A 51 9.87 19.18 -20.17
N GLY A 52 10.06 20.28 -19.44
CA GLY A 52 8.99 20.92 -18.67
C GLY A 52 7.82 21.37 -19.54
N VAL A 53 8.12 22.05 -20.65
CA VAL A 53 7.10 22.49 -21.62
C VAL A 53 6.29 21.31 -22.14
N ARG A 54 6.95 20.21 -22.52
CA ARG A 54 6.28 19.03 -23.07
C ARG A 54 5.35 18.36 -22.05
N LEU A 55 5.74 18.30 -20.79
CA LEU A 55 4.92 17.78 -19.70
C LEU A 55 3.72 18.71 -19.41
N GLU A 56 3.93 20.02 -19.36
CA GLU A 56 2.84 20.99 -19.16
C GLU A 56 1.87 21.00 -20.34
N GLN A 57 2.35 20.88 -21.58
CA GLN A 57 1.52 20.74 -22.77
C GLN A 57 0.61 19.53 -22.69
N PHE A 58 1.14 18.38 -22.27
CA PHE A 58 0.34 17.17 -22.06
C PHE A 58 -0.79 17.43 -21.06
N ARG A 59 -0.50 18.03 -19.92
CA ARG A 59 -1.50 18.38 -18.90
C ARG A 59 -2.55 19.36 -19.40
N GLU A 60 -2.13 20.37 -20.14
CA GLU A 60 -3.04 21.39 -20.69
C GLU A 60 -4.02 20.76 -21.69
N VAL A 61 -3.55 19.88 -22.58
CA VAL A 61 -4.42 19.16 -23.51
C VAL A 61 -5.44 18.30 -22.74
N PHE A 62 -4.99 17.55 -21.75
CA PHE A 62 -5.88 16.74 -20.92
C PHE A 62 -6.93 17.59 -20.20
N SER A 63 -6.55 18.72 -19.62
CA SER A 63 -7.49 19.61 -18.93
C SER A 63 -8.58 20.15 -19.84
N ARG A 64 -8.26 20.36 -21.11
CA ARG A 64 -9.25 20.80 -22.13
C ARG A 64 -10.13 19.66 -22.63
N LEU A 65 -9.58 18.46 -22.78
CA LEU A 65 -10.36 17.28 -23.18
C LEU A 65 -11.35 16.85 -22.11
N PHE A 66 -11.00 17.03 -20.84
CA PHE A 66 -11.78 16.58 -19.71
C PHE A 66 -12.03 17.69 -18.67
N PRO A 67 -12.77 18.76 -19.03
CA PRO A 67 -12.88 19.97 -18.20
C PRO A 67 -13.60 19.75 -16.85
N LYS A 68 -14.26 18.61 -16.67
CA LYS A 68 -14.92 18.22 -15.40
C LYS A 68 -14.04 17.36 -14.48
N THR A 69 -12.84 17.05 -14.92
CA THR A 69 -11.91 16.15 -14.21
C THR A 69 -10.88 16.96 -13.47
N ASN A 70 -10.53 16.57 -12.26
CA ASN A 70 -9.48 17.23 -11.52
C ASN A 70 -8.11 16.68 -11.93
N PHE A 71 -7.36 17.47 -12.70
CA PHE A 71 -6.02 17.13 -13.13
C PHE A 71 -4.92 17.64 -12.19
N SER A 72 -5.27 18.24 -11.05
CA SER A 72 -4.27 18.53 -10.04
C SER A 72 -3.73 17.21 -9.50
N SER A 73 -2.41 17.00 -9.60
CA SER A 73 -1.78 15.91 -8.85
C SER A 73 -1.61 16.39 -7.42
N PRO A 74 -2.31 15.78 -6.45
CA PRO A 74 -2.12 16.15 -5.05
C PRO A 74 -0.73 15.77 -4.55
N VAL A 75 -0.08 14.80 -5.22
CA VAL A 75 1.30 14.37 -4.96
C VAL A 75 2.23 15.15 -5.90
N PRO A 76 3.26 15.84 -5.38
CA PRO A 76 4.19 16.60 -6.20
C PRO A 76 4.98 15.68 -7.14
N THR A 77 5.31 16.19 -8.33
CA THR A 77 6.10 15.45 -9.30
C THR A 77 7.45 16.13 -9.49
N THR A 78 8.52 15.42 -9.16
CA THR A 78 9.91 15.82 -9.41
C THR A 78 10.42 15.15 -10.68
N VAL A 79 10.99 15.93 -11.58
CA VAL A 79 11.51 15.45 -12.87
C VAL A 79 13.04 15.55 -12.84
N ILE A 80 13.73 14.42 -12.93
CA ILE A 80 15.20 14.42 -12.99
C ILE A 80 15.66 14.18 -14.42
N VAL A 81 16.36 15.17 -14.98
CA VAL A 81 16.77 15.21 -16.40
C VAL A 81 18.28 15.08 -16.52
N PHE A 82 18.71 13.98 -17.09
CA PHE A 82 20.13 13.68 -17.28
C PHE A 82 20.62 14.11 -18.67
N LYS A 83 21.83 14.67 -18.71
CA LYS A 83 22.46 15.14 -19.97
C LYS A 83 22.83 14.01 -20.93
N SER A 84 23.08 12.78 -20.39
CA SER A 84 23.56 11.65 -21.19
C SER A 84 23.13 10.33 -20.58
N ASP A 85 23.17 9.27 -21.40
CA ASP A 85 22.92 7.90 -20.95
C ASP A 85 23.89 7.45 -19.84
N SER A 86 25.16 7.87 -19.95
CA SER A 86 26.18 7.53 -18.94
C SER A 86 25.87 8.13 -17.57
N SER A 87 25.38 9.39 -17.52
CA SER A 87 24.99 10.05 -16.28
C SER A 87 23.68 9.48 -15.73
N TYR A 88 22.79 8.96 -16.59
CA TYR A 88 21.53 8.36 -16.20
C TYR A 88 21.65 6.91 -15.73
N ARG A 89 22.64 6.16 -16.24
CA ARG A 89 22.80 4.70 -16.02
C ARG A 89 22.69 4.23 -14.57
N PRO A 90 23.26 4.94 -13.56
CA PRO A 90 23.15 4.52 -12.16
C PRO A 90 21.70 4.55 -11.63
N PHE A 91 20.80 5.28 -12.27
CA PHE A 91 19.44 5.55 -11.79
C PHE A 91 18.36 4.80 -12.58
N LYS A 92 18.72 4.14 -13.67
CA LYS A 92 17.80 3.38 -14.50
C LYS A 92 17.31 2.11 -13.81
N PRO A 93 16.05 1.71 -13.98
CA PRO A 93 15.57 0.40 -13.52
C PRO A 93 16.19 -0.75 -14.34
N ASN A 94 16.50 -0.53 -15.63
CA ASN A 94 17.22 -1.46 -16.50
C ASN A 94 18.00 -0.71 -17.57
N ALA A 95 18.95 -1.39 -18.23
CA ALA A 95 19.89 -0.78 -19.19
C ALA A 95 19.22 -0.12 -20.40
N ASN A 96 18.05 -0.61 -20.82
CA ASN A 96 17.36 -0.14 -22.03
C ASN A 96 16.35 1.00 -21.74
N THR A 97 16.20 1.42 -20.48
CA THR A 97 15.27 2.47 -20.13
C THR A 97 15.78 3.83 -20.59
N ALA A 98 15.03 4.52 -21.44
CA ALA A 98 15.30 5.91 -21.85
C ALA A 98 14.66 6.94 -20.91
N GLY A 99 13.58 6.58 -20.26
CA GLY A 99 12.88 7.32 -19.23
C GLY A 99 11.87 6.45 -18.52
N TYR A 100 11.49 6.78 -17.29
CA TYR A 100 10.42 6.14 -16.57
C TYR A 100 9.69 7.10 -15.65
N PHE A 101 8.48 6.74 -15.29
CA PHE A 101 7.69 7.38 -14.25
C PHE A 101 7.57 6.42 -13.07
N GLN A 102 7.68 6.97 -11.88
CA GLN A 102 7.45 6.24 -10.63
C GLN A 102 6.42 7.00 -9.78
N ALA A 103 5.24 6.42 -9.65
CA ALA A 103 4.24 6.93 -8.72
C ALA A 103 4.69 6.68 -7.27
N GLY A 104 4.51 7.69 -6.43
CA GLY A 104 4.71 7.61 -4.99
C GLY A 104 3.47 8.09 -4.25
N THR A 105 3.38 7.77 -2.98
CA THR A 105 2.32 8.29 -2.11
C THR A 105 2.57 9.74 -1.69
N ASP A 106 3.82 10.15 -1.68
CA ASP A 106 4.31 11.44 -1.18
C ASP A 106 5.03 12.27 -2.25
N VAL A 107 5.79 11.64 -3.15
CA VAL A 107 6.46 12.27 -4.29
C VAL A 107 6.39 11.34 -5.50
N ASN A 108 6.02 11.86 -6.65
CA ASN A 108 6.17 11.19 -7.93
C ASN A 108 7.52 11.56 -8.56
N TYR A 109 8.17 10.61 -9.21
CA TYR A 109 9.39 10.84 -9.96
C TYR A 109 9.19 10.57 -11.46
N ILE A 110 9.65 11.51 -12.29
CA ILE A 110 9.89 11.29 -13.71
C ILE A 110 11.41 11.38 -13.92
N THR A 111 11.99 10.40 -14.59
CA THR A 111 13.41 10.44 -14.92
C THR A 111 13.62 10.15 -16.39
N LEU A 112 14.50 10.89 -17.03
CA LEU A 112 14.83 10.69 -18.45
C LEU A 112 16.19 11.29 -18.78
N THR A 113 16.69 10.92 -19.96
CA THR A 113 17.87 11.55 -20.56
C THR A 113 17.48 12.39 -21.77
N THR A 114 18.20 13.50 -21.98
CA THR A 114 18.07 14.30 -23.22
C THR A 114 18.87 13.69 -24.38
N GLU A 115 19.72 12.71 -24.14
CA GLU A 115 20.43 11.97 -25.18
C GLU A 115 19.50 10.93 -25.82
N VAL A 116 18.93 11.28 -26.97
CA VAL A 116 18.06 10.36 -27.72
C VAL A 116 18.92 9.33 -28.46
N ARG A 117 18.75 8.06 -28.15
CA ARG A 117 19.36 6.94 -28.88
C ARG A 117 18.26 6.06 -29.46
N GLY A 118 18.17 6.01 -30.79
CA GLY A 118 17.20 5.21 -31.54
C GLY A 118 15.84 5.88 -31.74
N GLU A 119 14.85 5.09 -32.12
CA GLU A 119 13.48 5.57 -32.43
C GLU A 119 12.55 5.71 -31.21
N GLN A 120 13.00 5.32 -30.02
CA GLN A 120 12.16 5.38 -28.83
C GLN A 120 12.18 6.76 -28.20
N ASP A 121 11.05 7.45 -28.29
CA ASP A 121 10.81 8.67 -27.53
C ASP A 121 10.55 8.32 -26.05
N PRO A 122 11.38 8.79 -25.08
CA PRO A 122 11.17 8.50 -23.65
C PRO A 122 9.83 9.01 -23.15
N PHE A 123 9.24 9.99 -23.81
CA PHE A 123 7.94 10.54 -23.43
C PHE A 123 6.78 9.57 -23.65
N ASN A 124 6.89 8.60 -24.57
CA ASN A 124 5.83 7.62 -24.76
C ASN A 124 5.57 6.83 -23.47
N VAL A 125 6.63 6.36 -22.81
CA VAL A 125 6.51 5.67 -21.51
C VAL A 125 6.03 6.63 -20.41
N ILE A 126 6.57 7.85 -20.39
CA ILE A 126 6.19 8.85 -19.37
C ILE A 126 4.71 9.22 -19.51
N PHE A 127 4.20 9.44 -20.71
CA PHE A 127 2.78 9.76 -20.92
C PHE A 127 1.86 8.57 -20.63
N HIS A 128 2.32 7.34 -20.94
CA HIS A 128 1.61 6.13 -20.57
C HIS A 128 1.40 6.07 -19.06
N GLU A 129 2.48 6.11 -18.28
CA GLU A 129 2.42 6.03 -16.81
C GLU A 129 1.70 7.23 -16.18
N TYR A 130 1.92 8.43 -16.76
CA TYR A 130 1.24 9.63 -16.27
C TYR A 130 -0.28 9.58 -16.54
N THR A 131 -0.70 8.91 -17.62
CA THR A 131 -2.12 8.65 -17.88
C THR A 131 -2.72 7.75 -16.80
N HIS A 132 -2.02 6.70 -16.37
CA HIS A 132 -2.46 5.88 -15.23
C HIS A 132 -2.68 6.70 -13.96
N LEU A 133 -1.74 7.61 -13.63
CA LEU A 133 -1.90 8.50 -12.50
C LEU A 133 -3.18 9.35 -12.61
N LEU A 134 -3.43 9.92 -13.79
CA LEU A 134 -4.61 10.75 -14.02
C LEU A 134 -5.90 9.94 -13.97
N VAL A 135 -5.92 8.76 -14.56
CA VAL A 135 -7.09 7.86 -14.55
C VAL A 135 -7.38 7.42 -13.12
N ASN A 136 -6.40 6.90 -12.40
CA ASN A 136 -6.57 6.37 -11.04
C ASN A 136 -6.97 7.43 -10.01
N ASN A 137 -6.59 8.69 -10.23
CA ASN A 137 -7.04 9.79 -9.36
C ASN A 137 -8.49 10.22 -9.63
N ASN A 138 -9.05 9.94 -10.81
CA ASN A 138 -10.34 10.47 -11.25
C ASN A 138 -11.42 9.42 -11.52
N VAL A 139 -11.02 8.19 -11.81
CA VAL A 139 -11.95 7.09 -12.12
C VAL A 139 -11.85 6.06 -11.00
N GLU A 140 -12.99 5.81 -10.37
CA GLU A 140 -13.09 4.79 -9.33
C GLU A 140 -13.02 3.40 -9.96
N ASN A 141 -12.04 2.60 -9.57
CA ASN A 141 -11.87 1.21 -9.99
C ASN A 141 -11.94 1.00 -11.52
N PRO A 142 -11.09 1.68 -12.32
CA PRO A 142 -11.10 1.49 -13.77
C PRO A 142 -10.72 0.03 -14.10
N PRO A 143 -11.45 -0.64 -15.01
CA PRO A 143 -11.03 -1.97 -15.49
C PRO A 143 -9.65 -1.91 -16.15
N ASP A 144 -8.83 -2.97 -15.98
CA ASP A 144 -7.45 -2.98 -16.48
C ASP A 144 -7.35 -2.74 -18.00
N TRP A 145 -8.23 -3.37 -18.79
CA TRP A 145 -8.26 -3.15 -20.24
C TRP A 145 -8.53 -1.68 -20.62
N PHE A 146 -9.36 -0.97 -19.84
CA PHE A 146 -9.66 0.44 -20.04
C PHE A 146 -8.48 1.33 -19.63
N ASN A 147 -7.90 1.05 -18.47
CA ASN A 147 -6.78 1.80 -17.95
C ASN A 147 -5.56 1.68 -18.86
N GLU A 148 -5.19 0.44 -19.26
CA GLU A 148 -4.09 0.20 -20.19
C GLU A 148 -4.37 0.72 -21.59
N GLY A 149 -5.60 0.53 -22.08
CA GLY A 149 -5.97 1.02 -23.41
C GLY A 149 -5.93 2.54 -23.54
N LEU A 150 -6.33 3.28 -22.50
CA LEU A 150 -6.17 4.75 -22.44
C LEU A 150 -4.72 5.15 -22.36
N ALA A 151 -3.92 4.50 -21.49
CA ALA A 151 -2.51 4.79 -21.33
C ALA A 151 -1.75 4.60 -22.65
N GLU A 152 -2.01 3.49 -23.37
CA GLU A 152 -1.43 3.26 -24.69
C GLU A 152 -1.92 4.26 -25.75
N TYR A 153 -3.20 4.64 -25.73
CA TYR A 153 -3.75 5.63 -26.66
C TYR A 153 -3.09 7.01 -26.50
N TYR A 154 -2.89 7.45 -25.27
CA TYR A 154 -2.29 8.74 -24.97
C TYR A 154 -0.76 8.72 -24.94
N SER A 155 -0.12 7.56 -24.90
CA SER A 155 1.34 7.43 -24.96
C SER A 155 1.94 8.09 -26.22
N THR A 156 1.17 8.13 -27.30
CA THR A 156 1.59 8.69 -28.59
C THR A 156 1.30 10.19 -28.74
N PHE A 157 0.96 10.87 -27.62
CA PHE A 157 0.77 12.31 -27.62
C PHE A 157 1.99 13.06 -28.18
N SER A 158 1.75 13.99 -29.08
CA SER A 158 2.78 14.90 -29.58
C SER A 158 2.24 16.29 -29.87
N ILE A 159 3.11 17.28 -29.72
CA ILE A 159 2.86 18.63 -30.19
C ILE A 159 3.98 19.02 -31.13
N THR A 160 3.62 19.45 -32.33
CA THR A 160 4.53 20.00 -33.32
C THR A 160 4.28 21.50 -33.49
N ASP A 161 5.32 22.25 -33.75
CA ASP A 161 5.29 23.71 -33.97
C ASP A 161 4.60 24.50 -32.83
N ASP A 162 4.66 23.95 -31.60
CA ASP A 162 4.07 24.47 -30.36
C ASP A 162 2.53 24.69 -30.37
N GLN A 163 1.87 24.29 -31.46
CA GLN A 163 0.43 24.52 -31.65
C GLN A 163 -0.33 23.31 -32.17
N LYS A 164 0.26 22.44 -32.98
CA LYS A 164 -0.40 21.29 -33.57
C LYS A 164 -0.32 20.07 -32.60
N VAL A 165 -1.45 19.72 -32.05
CA VAL A 165 -1.61 18.56 -31.15
C VAL A 165 -2.00 17.33 -31.96
N GLU A 166 -1.40 16.19 -31.66
CA GLU A 166 -1.76 14.89 -32.21
C GLU A 166 -1.93 13.86 -31.09
N LEU A 167 -3.01 13.07 -31.17
CA LEU A 167 -3.41 12.07 -30.18
C LEU A 167 -3.85 10.78 -30.87
N GLY A 168 -3.48 9.64 -30.26
CA GLY A 168 -3.93 8.34 -30.74
C GLY A 168 -3.27 7.96 -32.07
N ARG A 169 -2.02 8.30 -32.32
CA ARG A 169 -1.26 7.76 -33.43
C ARG A 169 -1.14 6.23 -33.28
N PRO A 170 -1.18 5.48 -34.40
CA PRO A 170 -1.04 4.02 -34.34
C PRO A 170 0.34 3.61 -33.80
N ILE A 171 0.35 2.64 -32.91
CA ILE A 171 1.57 2.02 -32.39
C ILE A 171 1.93 0.86 -33.31
N ALA A 172 2.95 1.01 -34.12
CA ALA A 172 3.31 0.05 -35.17
C ALA A 172 3.56 -1.37 -34.64
N SER A 173 4.22 -1.50 -33.50
CA SER A 173 4.43 -2.81 -32.83
C SER A 173 3.13 -3.48 -32.40
N HIS A 174 2.16 -2.72 -31.91
CA HIS A 174 0.83 -3.26 -31.56
C HIS A 174 0.06 -3.71 -32.79
N VAL A 175 0.04 -2.89 -33.85
CA VAL A 175 -0.62 -3.25 -35.10
C VAL A 175 -0.02 -4.53 -35.68
N TYR A 176 1.30 -4.64 -35.69
CA TYR A 176 1.99 -5.85 -36.14
C TYR A 176 1.61 -7.07 -35.30
N LEU A 177 1.70 -6.95 -33.97
CA LEU A 177 1.36 -8.03 -33.03
C LEU A 177 -0.10 -8.52 -33.22
N LEU A 178 -1.05 -7.59 -33.36
CA LEU A 178 -2.47 -7.92 -33.52
C LEU A 178 -2.81 -8.57 -34.86
N ARG A 179 -2.04 -8.27 -35.91
CA ARG A 179 -2.23 -8.89 -37.24
C ARG A 179 -1.68 -10.30 -37.28
N GLU A 180 -0.59 -10.57 -36.59
CA GLU A 180 0.09 -11.88 -36.57
C GLU A 180 -0.50 -12.84 -35.51
N ASN A 181 -1.31 -12.38 -34.58
CA ASN A 181 -1.79 -13.20 -33.48
C ASN A 181 -3.32 -13.25 -33.41
N LYS A 182 -3.82 -14.30 -32.76
CA LYS A 182 -5.25 -14.44 -32.48
C LYS A 182 -5.61 -13.49 -31.33
N LEU A 183 -6.68 -12.70 -31.53
CA LEU A 183 -7.22 -11.82 -30.50
C LEU A 183 -7.84 -12.61 -29.34
N LEU A 184 -7.75 -12.09 -28.16
CA LEU A 184 -8.51 -12.56 -27.01
C LEU A 184 -10.00 -12.31 -27.25
N PRO A 185 -10.90 -13.24 -26.90
CA PRO A 185 -12.34 -12.92 -26.84
C PRO A 185 -12.57 -11.70 -25.96
N LEU A 186 -13.49 -10.79 -26.34
CA LEU A 186 -13.75 -9.58 -25.56
C LEU A 186 -14.20 -9.89 -24.13
N LYS A 187 -14.93 -10.97 -23.93
CA LYS A 187 -15.30 -11.45 -22.61
C LYS A 187 -14.05 -11.75 -21.76
N THR A 188 -13.05 -12.39 -22.34
CA THR A 188 -11.76 -12.67 -21.68
C THR A 188 -10.99 -11.38 -21.44
N LEU A 189 -10.90 -10.48 -22.44
CA LEU A 189 -10.19 -9.20 -22.32
C LEU A 189 -10.73 -8.36 -21.15
N PHE A 190 -12.06 -8.30 -20.99
CA PHE A 190 -12.72 -7.52 -19.93
C PHE A 190 -12.57 -8.14 -18.53
N GLN A 191 -12.19 -9.42 -18.44
CA GLN A 191 -11.97 -10.14 -17.19
C GLN A 191 -10.48 -10.27 -16.82
N VAL A 192 -9.58 -9.73 -17.64
CA VAL A 192 -8.15 -9.69 -17.28
C VAL A 192 -7.99 -8.81 -16.04
N ASP A 193 -7.30 -9.34 -15.06
CA ASP A 193 -6.87 -8.65 -13.85
C ASP A 193 -5.36 -8.87 -13.63
N HIS A 194 -4.80 -8.25 -12.61
CA HIS A 194 -3.37 -8.36 -12.27
C HIS A 194 -2.88 -9.80 -12.01
N LYS A 195 -3.77 -10.76 -11.75
CA LYS A 195 -3.44 -12.20 -11.59
C LYS A 195 -3.51 -12.97 -12.90
N SER A 196 -4.08 -12.37 -13.92
CA SER A 196 -4.25 -13.02 -15.22
C SER A 196 -2.89 -13.28 -15.88
N PRO A 197 -2.67 -14.46 -16.52
CA PRO A 197 -1.46 -14.73 -17.28
C PRO A 197 -1.28 -13.80 -18.49
N TYR A 198 -2.33 -13.11 -18.91
CA TYR A 198 -2.28 -12.12 -19.98
C TYR A 198 -1.78 -10.75 -19.50
N TYR A 199 -1.90 -10.44 -18.20
CA TYR A 199 -1.38 -9.21 -17.60
C TYR A 199 0.11 -9.40 -17.28
N ASN A 200 0.97 -8.56 -17.83
CA ASN A 200 2.41 -8.63 -17.58
C ASN A 200 3.05 -7.25 -17.62
N GLU A 201 3.14 -6.62 -16.44
CA GLU A 201 3.76 -5.30 -16.31
C GLU A 201 5.21 -5.21 -16.81
N ARG A 202 5.94 -6.34 -16.78
CA ARG A 202 7.34 -6.40 -17.27
C ARG A 202 7.43 -6.47 -18.80
N ASN A 203 6.38 -6.95 -19.45
CA ASN A 203 6.31 -7.07 -20.90
C ASN A 203 5.01 -6.48 -21.44
N LYS A 204 4.96 -5.15 -21.53
CA LYS A 204 3.82 -4.39 -22.11
C LYS A 204 3.62 -4.62 -23.61
N GLN A 205 4.41 -5.49 -24.24
CA GLN A 205 4.23 -5.93 -25.62
C GLN A 205 3.38 -7.20 -25.75
N SER A 206 2.54 -7.51 -24.78
CA SER A 206 1.63 -8.64 -24.82
C SER A 206 0.38 -8.35 -25.67
N ILE A 207 -0.31 -9.42 -26.06
CA ILE A 207 -1.57 -9.31 -26.81
C ILE A 207 -2.63 -8.52 -26.03
N PHE A 208 -2.61 -8.57 -24.70
CA PHE A 208 -3.53 -7.82 -23.85
C PHE A 208 -3.38 -6.31 -24.02
N TYR A 209 -2.15 -5.78 -23.94
CA TYR A 209 -1.88 -4.33 -24.10
C TYR A 209 -2.22 -3.86 -25.53
N ALA A 210 -1.77 -4.62 -26.52
CA ALA A 210 -2.05 -4.29 -27.92
C ALA A 210 -3.55 -4.29 -28.23
N GLN A 211 -4.30 -5.28 -27.70
CA GLN A 211 -5.72 -5.37 -27.94
C GLN A 211 -6.52 -4.33 -27.11
N SER A 212 -6.09 -4.01 -25.91
CA SER A 212 -6.65 -2.91 -25.10
C SER A 212 -6.48 -1.57 -25.81
N TRP A 213 -5.28 -1.31 -26.38
CA TRP A 213 -5.04 -0.16 -27.24
C TRP A 213 -5.99 -0.14 -28.44
N ALA A 214 -6.06 -1.24 -29.21
CA ALA A 214 -6.88 -1.30 -30.42
C ALA A 214 -8.37 -1.10 -30.11
N LEU A 215 -8.86 -1.71 -29.03
CA LEU A 215 -10.24 -1.53 -28.60
C LEU A 215 -10.49 -0.07 -28.18
N MET A 216 -9.62 0.52 -27.37
CA MET A 216 -9.77 1.92 -26.96
C MET A 216 -9.70 2.87 -28.15
N HIS A 217 -8.75 2.65 -29.07
CA HIS A 217 -8.61 3.42 -30.30
C HIS A 217 -9.87 3.31 -31.18
N TYR A 218 -10.43 2.10 -31.31
CA TYR A 218 -11.71 1.89 -32.01
C TYR A 218 -12.90 2.56 -31.33
N LEU A 219 -12.98 2.49 -29.98
CA LEU A 219 -14.08 3.10 -29.24
C LEU A 219 -14.05 4.63 -29.29
N ILE A 220 -12.87 5.23 -29.36
CA ILE A 220 -12.70 6.69 -29.45
C ILE A 220 -12.90 7.19 -30.87
N LEU A 221 -12.30 6.54 -31.88
CA LEU A 221 -12.19 7.06 -33.25
C LEU A 221 -13.02 6.28 -34.28
N GLY A 222 -13.41 5.05 -33.97
CA GLY A 222 -14.24 4.25 -34.86
C GLY A 222 -15.67 4.75 -34.93
N LYS A 223 -16.32 4.53 -36.09
CA LYS A 223 -17.72 4.92 -36.33
C LYS A 223 -18.00 6.38 -35.95
N ASP A 224 -17.09 7.29 -36.31
CA ASP A 224 -17.20 8.75 -36.09
C ASP A 224 -17.38 9.11 -34.60
N GLY A 225 -16.76 8.35 -33.69
CA GLY A 225 -16.77 8.60 -32.25
C GLY A 225 -18.06 8.21 -31.51
N GLN A 226 -19.04 7.62 -32.19
CA GLN A 226 -20.30 7.19 -31.55
C GLN A 226 -20.07 6.17 -30.42
N ARG A 227 -19.02 5.36 -30.51
CA ARG A 227 -18.68 4.34 -29.53
C ARG A 227 -18.22 4.90 -28.18
N LEU A 228 -17.70 6.12 -28.14
CA LEU A 228 -17.23 6.77 -26.90
C LEU A 228 -18.36 6.96 -25.89
N VAL A 229 -19.53 7.43 -26.34
CA VAL A 229 -20.70 7.60 -25.46
C VAL A 229 -21.21 6.24 -24.96
N GLN A 230 -21.18 5.23 -25.83
CA GLN A 230 -21.57 3.86 -25.46
C GLN A 230 -20.60 3.25 -24.44
N MET A 231 -19.31 3.49 -24.59
CA MET A 231 -18.29 3.05 -23.61
C MET A 231 -18.55 3.67 -22.23
N THR A 232 -18.81 4.97 -22.16
CA THR A 232 -19.16 5.64 -20.89
C THR A 232 -20.39 5.01 -20.23
N LYS A 233 -21.43 4.70 -21.04
CA LYS A 233 -22.61 4.01 -20.54
C LYS A 233 -22.28 2.60 -20.01
N PHE A 234 -21.42 1.86 -20.72
CA PHE A 234 -20.98 0.52 -20.31
C PHE A 234 -20.28 0.57 -18.96
N LEU A 235 -19.30 1.45 -18.78
CA LEU A 235 -18.59 1.61 -17.52
C LEU A 235 -19.54 1.98 -16.36
N ASN A 236 -20.50 2.88 -16.60
CA ASN A 236 -21.50 3.24 -15.58
C ASN A 236 -22.39 2.05 -15.19
N LEU A 237 -22.79 1.20 -16.14
CA LEU A 237 -23.56 0.00 -15.85
C LEU A 237 -22.74 -1.04 -15.09
N MET A 238 -21.46 -1.20 -15.43
CA MET A 238 -20.54 -2.08 -14.69
C MET A 238 -20.37 -1.60 -13.24
N ASN A 239 -20.18 -0.32 -13.02
CA ASN A 239 -20.10 0.27 -11.67
C ASN A 239 -21.41 0.09 -10.88
N ALA A 240 -22.56 0.10 -11.57
CA ALA A 240 -23.86 -0.24 -10.99
C ALA A 240 -24.06 -1.75 -10.76
N LYS A 241 -22.99 -2.57 -10.94
CA LYS A 241 -23.02 -4.03 -10.77
C LYS A 241 -24.00 -4.78 -11.67
N VAL A 242 -24.35 -4.19 -12.82
CA VAL A 242 -25.09 -4.90 -13.86
C VAL A 242 -24.20 -6.00 -14.45
N PRO A 243 -24.69 -7.24 -14.63
CA PRO A 243 -23.90 -8.31 -15.23
C PRO A 243 -23.26 -7.88 -16.55
N MET A 244 -21.98 -8.18 -16.76
CA MET A 244 -21.15 -7.66 -17.85
C MET A 244 -21.78 -7.82 -19.23
N GLU A 245 -22.32 -8.99 -19.56
CA GLU A 245 -22.98 -9.23 -20.85
C GLU A 245 -24.22 -8.36 -21.05
N GLN A 246 -25.00 -8.22 -19.99
CA GLN A 246 -26.20 -7.35 -20.02
C GLN A 246 -25.80 -5.86 -20.13
N ALA A 247 -24.79 -5.43 -19.38
CA ALA A 247 -24.25 -4.07 -19.45
C ALA A 247 -23.73 -3.76 -20.85
N PHE A 248 -23.01 -4.71 -21.46
CA PHE A 248 -22.48 -4.57 -22.80
C PHE A 248 -23.58 -4.42 -23.84
N GLN A 249 -24.59 -5.31 -23.85
CA GLN A 249 -25.73 -5.24 -24.76
C GLN A 249 -26.52 -3.95 -24.60
N GLN A 250 -26.78 -3.51 -23.36
CA GLN A 250 -27.50 -2.27 -23.09
C GLN A 250 -26.75 -1.02 -23.53
N ALA A 251 -25.42 -1.03 -23.41
CA ALA A 251 -24.59 0.10 -23.76
C ALA A 251 -24.30 0.17 -25.26
N PHE A 252 -23.77 -0.90 -25.82
CA PHE A 252 -23.31 -0.94 -27.23
C PHE A 252 -24.36 -1.37 -28.22
N GLN A 253 -25.51 -1.90 -27.75
CA GLN A 253 -26.61 -2.41 -28.58
C GLN A 253 -26.14 -3.47 -29.60
N THR A 254 -25.19 -4.30 -29.19
CA THR A 254 -24.58 -5.35 -29.99
C THR A 254 -24.09 -6.48 -29.09
N THR A 255 -23.62 -7.60 -29.68
CA THR A 255 -22.99 -8.70 -28.92
C THR A 255 -21.47 -8.62 -28.94
N PHE A 256 -20.79 -9.39 -28.07
CA PHE A 256 -19.33 -9.50 -28.09
C PHE A 256 -18.80 -9.96 -29.44
N GLU A 257 -19.43 -10.97 -30.06
CA GLU A 257 -19.00 -11.57 -31.32
C GLU A 257 -19.06 -10.56 -32.48
N VAL A 258 -20.09 -9.72 -32.51
CA VAL A 258 -20.22 -8.66 -33.51
C VAL A 258 -19.14 -7.59 -33.31
N MET A 259 -18.93 -7.15 -32.07
CA MET A 259 -17.89 -6.17 -31.74
C MET A 259 -16.50 -6.72 -32.05
N GLU A 260 -16.23 -8.00 -31.75
CA GLU A 260 -14.97 -8.66 -32.09
C GLU A 260 -14.72 -8.70 -33.59
N LYS A 261 -15.77 -8.94 -34.39
CA LYS A 261 -15.67 -8.88 -35.84
C LYS A 261 -15.36 -7.46 -36.32
N GLU A 262 -16.05 -6.45 -35.77
CA GLU A 262 -15.78 -5.05 -36.07
C GLU A 262 -14.34 -4.67 -35.72
N LEU A 263 -13.85 -5.08 -34.54
CA LEU A 263 -12.48 -4.81 -34.11
C LEU A 263 -11.44 -5.48 -35.02
N ARG A 264 -11.68 -6.72 -35.44
CA ARG A 264 -10.77 -7.42 -36.40
C ARG A 264 -10.70 -6.69 -37.73
N GLU A 265 -11.83 -6.23 -38.26
CA GLU A 265 -11.83 -5.44 -39.50
C GLU A 265 -11.14 -4.07 -39.30
N TYR A 266 -11.31 -3.45 -38.14
CA TYR A 266 -10.61 -2.22 -37.79
C TYR A 266 -9.10 -2.38 -37.74
N ILE A 267 -8.59 -3.50 -37.18
CA ILE A 267 -7.15 -3.81 -37.10
C ILE A 267 -6.54 -4.05 -38.49
N LYS A 268 -7.30 -4.56 -39.47
CA LYS A 268 -6.81 -4.83 -40.82
C LYS A 268 -6.64 -3.61 -41.70
N GLN A 269 -7.21 -2.46 -41.32
CA GLN A 269 -7.13 -1.25 -42.14
C GLN A 269 -5.68 -0.78 -42.30
N ASP A 270 -5.34 -0.28 -43.49
CA ASP A 270 -3.98 0.19 -43.80
C ASP A 270 -3.68 1.58 -43.21
N ARG A 271 -4.71 2.35 -42.95
CA ARG A 271 -4.59 3.71 -42.38
C ARG A 271 -5.46 3.85 -41.16
N TYR A 272 -4.85 4.30 -40.09
CA TYR A 272 -5.54 4.63 -38.85
C TYR A 272 -5.75 6.14 -38.77
N HIS A 273 -6.96 6.55 -38.41
CA HIS A 273 -7.23 7.93 -38.05
C HIS A 273 -6.61 8.23 -36.69
N PHE A 274 -6.21 9.46 -36.50
CA PHE A 274 -5.80 9.99 -35.19
C PHE A 274 -6.34 11.40 -35.05
N VAL A 275 -6.49 11.89 -33.82
CA VAL A 275 -6.95 13.25 -33.56
C VAL A 275 -5.83 14.23 -33.85
N SER A 276 -6.12 15.24 -34.68
CA SER A 276 -5.23 16.39 -34.90
C SER A 276 -6.01 17.67 -34.61
N GLY A 277 -5.47 18.49 -33.73
CA GLY A 277 -6.04 19.76 -33.35
C GLY A 277 -4.98 20.88 -33.38
N HIS A 278 -5.42 22.12 -33.28
CA HIS A 278 -4.52 23.26 -33.16
C HIS A 278 -4.97 24.12 -31.98
N PHE A 279 -4.01 24.60 -31.22
CA PHE A 279 -4.29 25.71 -30.30
C PHE A 279 -4.44 26.99 -31.04
N GLU A 280 -5.44 27.79 -30.72
CA GLU A 280 -5.64 29.10 -31.32
C GLU A 280 -4.48 30.08 -31.03
N ARG A 281 -3.80 29.85 -29.91
CA ARG A 281 -2.62 30.60 -29.46
C ARG A 281 -1.54 29.68 -29.00
N LYS A 282 -0.28 30.03 -29.25
CA LYS A 282 0.86 29.30 -28.68
C LYS A 282 0.78 29.28 -27.17
N LEU A 283 1.08 28.14 -26.60
CA LEU A 283 1.16 27.97 -25.16
C LEU A 283 2.50 28.52 -24.66
N GLU A 284 2.50 29.71 -24.06
CA GLU A 284 3.69 30.34 -23.47
C GLU A 284 4.01 29.73 -22.09
N LEU A 285 4.38 28.46 -22.08
CA LEU A 285 4.63 27.68 -20.85
C LEU A 285 6.05 27.84 -20.32
N ASP A 286 6.96 28.34 -21.13
CA ASP A 286 8.38 28.55 -20.79
C ASP A 286 8.67 29.92 -20.18
N ALA A 287 7.78 30.89 -20.35
CA ALA A 287 7.97 32.28 -19.86
C ALA A 287 8.14 32.31 -18.31
N GLU A 288 7.48 31.43 -17.58
CA GLU A 288 7.56 31.35 -16.12
C GLU A 288 8.68 30.43 -15.62
N MET A 289 9.33 29.66 -16.51
CA MET A 289 10.36 28.68 -16.17
C MET A 289 11.74 29.33 -16.02
N GLN A 290 12.04 29.82 -14.81
CA GLN A 290 13.36 30.33 -14.48
C GLN A 290 14.29 29.24 -13.97
N SER A 291 15.53 29.19 -14.47
CA SER A 291 16.55 28.27 -13.99
C SER A 291 17.29 28.86 -12.79
N THR A 292 17.55 28.02 -11.80
CA THR A 292 18.36 28.34 -10.63
C THR A 292 19.46 27.30 -10.50
N PRO A 293 20.74 27.67 -10.44
CA PRO A 293 21.79 26.73 -10.10
C PRO A 293 21.54 26.13 -8.72
N ILE A 294 21.76 24.85 -8.59
CA ILE A 294 21.70 24.15 -7.29
C ILE A 294 23.09 23.64 -6.89
N SER A 295 23.32 23.59 -5.60
CA SER A 295 24.58 23.10 -5.04
C SER A 295 24.75 21.59 -5.31
N GLU A 296 26.00 21.10 -5.22
CA GLU A 296 26.27 19.68 -5.31
C GLU A 296 25.57 18.91 -4.18
N ALA A 297 25.45 19.50 -2.99
CA ALA A 297 24.72 18.92 -1.87
C ALA A 297 23.25 18.69 -2.22
N GLU A 298 22.59 19.69 -2.80
CA GLU A 298 21.18 19.56 -3.25
C GLU A 298 21.03 18.52 -4.36
N ALA A 299 21.95 18.50 -5.34
CA ALA A 299 21.93 17.49 -6.39
C ALA A 299 22.06 16.05 -5.83
N GLN A 300 22.99 15.83 -4.91
CA GLN A 300 23.15 14.54 -4.22
C GLN A 300 21.89 14.18 -3.41
N ALA A 301 21.24 15.15 -2.76
CA ALA A 301 20.00 14.95 -2.02
C ALA A 301 18.85 14.50 -2.94
N TYR A 302 18.65 15.15 -4.10
CA TYR A 302 17.64 14.73 -5.10
C TYR A 302 17.89 13.33 -5.63
N LEU A 303 19.15 12.98 -5.91
CA LEU A 303 19.52 11.65 -6.38
C LEU A 303 19.35 10.59 -5.30
N GLY A 304 19.70 10.91 -4.07
CA GLY A 304 19.49 10.02 -2.91
C GLY A 304 18.02 9.79 -2.62
N ASP A 305 17.20 10.85 -2.73
CA ASP A 305 15.75 10.76 -2.54
C ASP A 305 15.06 9.92 -3.64
N LEU A 306 15.45 10.11 -4.92
CA LEU A 306 15.00 9.25 -6.02
C LEU A 306 15.29 7.77 -5.74
N LEU A 307 16.51 7.45 -5.32
CA LEU A 307 16.91 6.07 -5.02
C LEU A 307 16.18 5.52 -3.78
N LEU A 308 15.91 6.38 -2.79
CA LEU A 308 15.09 6.02 -1.62
C LEU A 308 13.70 5.58 -2.05
N HIS A 309 13.02 6.37 -2.92
CA HIS A 309 11.68 6.05 -3.42
C HIS A 309 11.69 4.84 -4.36
N SER A 310 12.81 4.55 -5.01
CA SER A 310 13.02 3.33 -5.80
C SER A 310 13.44 2.10 -4.98
N ASN A 311 13.45 2.18 -3.66
CA ASN A 311 13.87 1.13 -2.72
C ASN A 311 15.29 0.61 -2.98
N ARG A 312 16.21 1.49 -3.40
CA ARG A 312 17.58 1.15 -3.73
C ARG A 312 18.54 1.47 -2.59
N ALA A 313 19.39 0.49 -2.24
CA ALA A 313 20.32 0.62 -1.13
C ALA A 313 21.35 1.73 -1.33
N GLU A 314 21.67 2.08 -2.58
CA GLU A 314 22.61 3.14 -2.92
C GLU A 314 22.16 4.54 -2.45
N SER A 315 20.86 4.71 -2.12
CA SER A 315 20.29 5.95 -1.59
C SER A 315 21.12 6.52 -0.43
N GLU A 316 21.49 5.68 0.54
CA GLU A 316 22.24 6.12 1.71
C GLU A 316 23.56 6.82 1.33
N GLY A 317 24.31 6.26 0.38
CA GLY A 317 25.59 6.83 -0.05
C GLY A 317 25.45 8.24 -0.67
N TYR A 318 24.37 8.49 -1.40
CA TYR A 318 24.07 9.83 -1.97
C TYR A 318 23.65 10.80 -0.87
N LEU A 319 22.78 10.40 0.03
CA LEU A 319 22.32 11.23 1.15
C LEU A 319 23.47 11.57 2.11
N GLN A 320 24.36 10.62 2.41
CA GLN A 320 25.54 10.89 3.22
C GLN A 320 26.47 11.90 2.55
N LYS A 321 26.71 11.80 1.23
CA LYS A 321 27.51 12.80 0.50
C LYS A 321 26.87 14.18 0.57
N ALA A 322 25.54 14.26 0.43
CA ALA A 322 24.82 15.53 0.58
C ALA A 322 25.05 16.15 1.96
N LEU A 323 24.92 15.36 3.03
CA LEU A 323 25.09 15.80 4.42
C LEU A 323 26.55 16.08 4.81
N VAL A 324 27.52 15.50 4.12
CA VAL A 324 28.95 15.87 4.28
C VAL A 324 29.21 17.26 3.69
N LEU A 325 28.56 17.59 2.57
CA LEU A 325 28.69 18.90 1.90
C LEU A 325 27.88 19.98 2.60
N ASP A 326 26.69 19.66 3.07
CA ASP A 326 25.79 20.54 3.82
C ASP A 326 25.06 19.74 4.91
N PRO A 327 25.56 19.75 6.16
CA PRO A 327 24.97 18.99 7.26
C PRO A 327 23.53 19.40 7.62
N ASP A 328 23.15 20.64 7.32
CA ASP A 328 21.84 21.20 7.67
C ASP A 328 20.87 21.23 6.46
N LEU A 329 21.26 20.62 5.32
CA LEU A 329 20.41 20.60 4.14
C LEU A 329 19.06 19.91 4.44
N PRO A 330 17.92 20.64 4.38
CA PRO A 330 16.64 20.12 4.87
C PRO A 330 16.18 18.88 4.12
N MET A 331 16.30 18.86 2.79
CA MET A 331 15.89 17.72 1.98
C MET A 331 16.73 16.47 2.28
N ALA A 332 18.06 16.59 2.40
CA ALA A 332 18.91 15.45 2.72
C ALA A 332 18.63 14.87 4.10
N ASN A 333 18.40 15.74 5.10
CA ASN A 333 18.00 15.31 6.44
C ASN A 333 16.61 14.64 6.43
N ALA A 334 15.66 15.16 5.65
CA ALA A 334 14.33 14.57 5.54
C ALA A 334 14.38 13.17 4.90
N SER A 335 15.07 13.03 3.77
CA SER A 335 15.19 11.75 3.08
C SER A 335 16.01 10.73 3.89
N MET A 336 17.08 11.18 4.61
CA MET A 336 17.82 10.33 5.54
C MET A 336 16.92 9.86 6.68
N GLY A 337 16.10 10.73 7.24
CA GLY A 337 15.13 10.39 8.27
C GLY A 337 14.15 9.33 7.79
N MET A 338 13.61 9.45 6.58
CA MET A 338 12.73 8.44 5.97
C MET A 338 13.43 7.11 5.71
N LEU A 339 14.70 7.15 5.30
CA LEU A 339 15.52 5.94 5.19
C LEU A 339 15.65 5.24 6.54
N ARG A 340 15.93 5.98 7.61
CA ARG A 340 16.05 5.43 8.98
C ARG A 340 14.72 4.87 9.50
N VAL A 341 13.57 5.49 9.12
CA VAL A 341 12.23 4.91 9.42
C VAL A 341 12.10 3.53 8.77
N ARG A 342 12.48 3.37 7.48
CA ARG A 342 12.42 2.08 6.78
C ARG A 342 13.32 1.02 7.41
N GLU A 343 14.44 1.43 7.98
CA GLU A 343 15.39 0.55 8.68
C GLU A 343 14.95 0.24 10.13
N GLY A 344 13.87 0.82 10.63
CA GLY A 344 13.44 0.68 12.03
C GLY A 344 14.29 1.48 13.04
N LYS A 345 15.17 2.37 12.58
CA LYS A 345 16.04 3.20 13.41
C LYS A 345 15.34 4.50 13.84
N THR A 346 14.33 4.37 14.69
CA THR A 346 13.40 5.47 15.03
C THR A 346 14.07 6.69 15.64
N ASP A 347 15.07 6.50 16.54
CA ASP A 347 15.77 7.63 17.17
C ASP A 347 16.62 8.43 16.18
N GLU A 348 17.29 7.76 15.24
CA GLU A 348 18.05 8.42 14.17
C GLU A 348 17.11 9.15 13.20
N ALA A 349 15.98 8.52 12.86
CA ALA A 349 14.94 9.11 12.04
C ALA A 349 14.43 10.42 12.64
N ARG A 350 14.06 10.40 13.91
CA ARG A 350 13.57 11.57 14.64
C ARG A 350 14.59 12.71 14.63
N LYS A 351 15.86 12.44 14.96
CA LYS A 351 16.90 13.48 14.96
C LYS A 351 17.09 14.13 13.59
N SER A 352 17.10 13.34 12.52
CA SER A 352 17.26 13.86 11.17
C SER A 352 16.04 14.72 10.76
N LEU A 353 14.82 14.27 11.07
CA LEU A 353 13.60 14.98 10.73
C LEU A 353 13.38 16.24 11.58
N GLU A 354 13.76 16.25 12.85
CA GLU A 354 13.78 17.45 13.68
C GLU A 354 14.72 18.51 13.11
N ARG A 355 15.92 18.09 12.66
CA ARG A 355 16.88 19.00 11.99
C ARG A 355 16.29 19.56 10.71
N ALA A 356 15.68 18.72 9.87
CA ALA A 356 15.03 19.14 8.63
C ALA A 356 13.90 20.15 8.89
N ALA A 357 13.03 19.89 9.87
CA ALA A 357 11.91 20.77 10.22
C ALA A 357 12.39 22.11 10.78
N SER A 358 13.44 22.12 11.58
CA SER A 358 14.06 23.33 12.14
C SER A 358 14.72 24.19 11.06
N ALA A 359 15.32 23.58 10.05
CA ALA A 359 15.99 24.29 8.96
C ALA A 359 15.03 24.82 7.86
N ASN A 360 13.89 24.15 7.63
CA ASN A 360 12.89 24.58 6.62
C ASN A 360 11.46 24.29 7.07
N SER A 361 10.87 25.24 7.82
CA SER A 361 9.48 25.16 8.28
C SER A 361 8.43 25.43 7.19
N GLN A 362 8.81 25.71 5.94
CA GLN A 362 7.89 26.00 4.84
C GLN A 362 7.67 24.80 3.91
N ASN A 363 8.38 23.69 4.10
CA ASN A 363 8.19 22.48 3.31
C ASN A 363 7.21 21.52 4.00
N TYR A 364 6.00 21.39 3.44
CA TYR A 364 4.95 20.52 3.99
C TYR A 364 5.35 19.03 4.07
N LEU A 365 6.20 18.53 3.14
CA LEU A 365 6.67 17.15 3.17
C LEU A 365 7.54 16.85 4.40
N ILE A 366 8.36 17.79 4.83
CA ILE A 366 9.19 17.64 6.03
C ILE A 366 8.30 17.47 7.26
N HIS A 367 7.26 18.29 7.40
CA HIS A 367 6.30 18.19 8.48
C HIS A 367 5.51 16.87 8.42
N TYR A 368 5.10 16.44 7.23
CA TYR A 368 4.45 15.15 7.04
C TYR A 368 5.38 13.98 7.41
N TYR A 369 6.63 13.98 6.95
CA TYR A 369 7.60 12.93 7.27
C TYR A 369 7.93 12.86 8.75
N PHE A 370 8.01 14.02 9.41
CA PHE A 370 8.24 14.05 10.86
C PHE A 370 7.03 13.45 11.61
N ALA A 371 5.82 13.83 11.25
CA ALA A 371 4.60 13.23 11.80
C ALA A 371 4.55 11.72 11.53
N TYR A 372 4.92 11.28 10.33
CA TYR A 372 4.98 9.88 9.95
C TYR A 372 5.98 9.09 10.80
N ALA A 373 7.20 9.60 10.98
CA ALA A 373 8.21 8.96 11.83
C ALA A 373 7.74 8.82 13.28
N LEU A 374 7.16 9.89 13.85
CA LEU A 374 6.59 9.88 15.21
C LEU A 374 5.46 8.83 15.33
N SER A 375 4.66 8.63 14.28
CA SER A 375 3.60 7.63 14.29
C SER A 375 4.13 6.19 14.33
N ARG A 376 5.40 5.98 13.94
CA ARG A 376 6.07 4.67 13.96
C ARG A 376 6.79 4.37 15.28
N GLU A 377 7.03 5.36 16.12
CA GLU A 377 7.66 5.15 17.44
C GLU A 377 6.86 4.21 18.37
N GLY A 378 5.55 4.12 18.18
CA GLY A 378 4.67 3.20 18.93
C GLY A 378 4.60 1.77 18.35
N MET A 379 5.18 1.55 17.18
CA MET A 379 5.29 0.24 16.56
C MET A 379 6.61 -0.42 17.02
N GLY A 380 6.59 -1.16 18.11
CA GLY A 380 7.70 -2.06 18.45
C GLY A 380 7.95 -3.08 17.32
N ASP A 381 8.56 -4.23 17.62
CA ASP A 381 8.75 -5.34 16.66
C ASP A 381 7.42 -5.95 16.14
N SER A 382 6.28 -5.46 16.61
CA SER A 382 4.95 -5.86 16.16
C SER A 382 4.40 -4.88 15.11
N PRO A 383 3.82 -5.36 14.01
CA PRO A 383 3.20 -4.50 12.99
C PRO A 383 1.93 -3.78 13.46
N SER A 384 1.41 -4.08 14.65
CA SER A 384 0.26 -3.40 15.24
C SER A 384 0.69 -2.30 16.21
N VAL A 385 0.22 -1.08 15.99
CA VAL A 385 0.38 0.03 16.94
C VAL A 385 -0.53 -0.23 18.13
N THR A 386 0.05 -0.61 19.26
CA THR A 386 -0.70 -0.90 20.48
C THR A 386 -1.16 0.36 21.24
N GLY A 387 -0.65 1.53 20.85
CA GLY A 387 -1.07 2.83 21.37
C GLY A 387 -0.04 3.93 21.10
N LEU A 388 -0.51 5.13 20.86
CA LEU A 388 0.31 6.34 20.82
C LEU A 388 0.29 7.01 22.18
N LYS A 389 1.46 7.41 22.69
CA LYS A 389 1.52 8.27 23.88
C LYS A 389 0.76 9.57 23.61
N PRO A 390 -0.02 10.10 24.56
CA PRO A 390 -0.79 11.32 24.35
C PRO A 390 0.04 12.50 23.83
N GLU A 391 1.26 12.69 24.36
CA GLU A 391 2.17 13.74 23.94
C GLU A 391 2.62 13.57 22.48
N THR A 392 2.95 12.33 22.08
CA THR A 392 3.32 12.00 20.70
C THR A 392 2.15 12.24 19.74
N ALA A 393 0.93 11.84 20.14
CA ALA A 393 -0.25 12.08 19.31
C ALA A 393 -0.55 13.58 19.12
N VAL A 394 -0.34 14.42 20.15
CA VAL A 394 -0.45 15.88 20.04
C VAL A 394 0.56 16.42 19.03
N LYS A 395 1.85 16.05 19.17
CA LYS A 395 2.91 16.51 18.29
C LYS A 395 2.68 16.08 16.83
N ILE A 396 2.26 14.84 16.58
CA ILE A 396 1.88 14.37 15.24
C ILE A 396 0.78 15.26 14.65
N ARG A 397 -0.26 15.57 15.41
CA ARG A 397 -1.36 16.42 14.93
C ARG A 397 -0.90 17.85 14.63
N GLU A 398 0.00 18.41 15.42
CA GLU A 398 0.57 19.74 15.17
C GLU A 398 1.34 19.78 13.86
N GLU A 399 2.22 18.80 13.63
CA GLU A 399 2.99 18.69 12.40
C GLU A 399 2.08 18.47 11.17
N LEU A 400 1.07 17.61 11.27
CA LEU A 400 0.10 17.39 10.20
C LEU A 400 -0.77 18.61 9.91
N LYS A 401 -1.19 19.35 10.92
CA LYS A 401 -1.90 20.62 10.73
C LYS A 401 -1.01 21.62 9.99
N ARG A 402 0.28 21.67 10.32
CA ARG A 402 1.23 22.53 9.62
C ARG A 402 1.40 22.08 8.16
N ALA A 403 1.54 20.79 7.89
CA ALA A 403 1.60 20.24 6.54
C ALA A 403 0.34 20.60 5.71
N ILE A 404 -0.86 20.44 6.30
CA ILE A 404 -2.15 20.79 5.69
C ILE A 404 -2.27 22.30 5.41
N GLN A 405 -1.79 23.16 6.31
CA GLN A 405 -1.78 24.62 6.09
C GLN A 405 -0.90 25.01 4.90
N LEU A 406 0.27 24.37 4.77
CA LEU A 406 1.23 24.60 3.68
C LEU A 406 0.76 24.00 2.35
N ARG A 407 0.09 22.85 2.39
CA ARG A 407 -0.40 22.12 1.22
C ARG A 407 -1.76 21.46 1.50
N PRO A 408 -2.88 22.20 1.34
CA PRO A 408 -4.23 21.71 1.65
C PRO A 408 -4.73 20.58 0.74
N ASP A 409 -4.13 20.38 -0.41
CA ASP A 409 -4.47 19.35 -1.40
C ASP A 409 -3.62 18.08 -1.28
N PHE A 410 -2.71 17.97 -0.28
CA PHE A 410 -1.89 16.80 -0.05
C PHE A 410 -2.64 15.73 0.78
N PRO A 411 -3.11 14.63 0.17
CA PRO A 411 -4.06 13.71 0.82
C PRO A 411 -3.47 12.89 1.95
N GLU A 412 -2.16 12.59 1.89
CA GLU A 412 -1.49 11.71 2.85
C GLU A 412 -1.47 12.32 4.26
N SER A 413 -1.48 13.66 4.37
CA SER A 413 -1.61 14.31 5.66
C SER A 413 -2.96 13.99 6.34
N TYR A 414 -4.02 13.88 5.57
CA TYR A 414 -5.35 13.54 6.08
C TYR A 414 -5.45 12.06 6.46
N THR A 415 -4.83 11.18 5.67
CA THR A 415 -4.77 9.74 5.94
C THR A 415 -4.03 9.46 7.25
N LEU A 416 -2.88 10.10 7.46
CA LEU A 416 -2.12 9.93 8.68
C LEU A 416 -2.85 10.54 9.89
N LEU A 417 -3.56 11.66 9.72
CA LEU A 417 -4.39 12.24 10.78
C LEU A 417 -5.55 11.31 11.16
N ALA A 418 -6.19 10.68 10.16
CA ALA A 418 -7.23 9.68 10.37
C ALA A 418 -6.69 8.44 11.11
N PHE A 419 -5.50 7.97 10.75
CA PHE A 419 -4.82 6.88 11.45
C PHE A 419 -4.58 7.21 12.93
N VAL A 420 -4.08 8.42 13.24
CA VAL A 420 -3.89 8.86 14.62
C VAL A 420 -5.22 8.89 15.38
N SER A 421 -6.30 9.28 14.72
CA SER A 421 -7.63 9.31 15.33
C SER A 421 -8.20 7.91 15.57
N LEU A 422 -7.94 6.96 14.67
CA LEU A 422 -8.29 5.54 14.87
C LEU A 422 -7.58 4.94 16.08
N VAL A 423 -6.27 5.16 16.19
CA VAL A 423 -5.45 4.61 17.29
C VAL A 423 -5.85 5.23 18.63
N THR A 424 -6.04 6.55 18.68
CA THR A 424 -6.36 7.26 19.93
C THR A 424 -7.85 7.24 20.29
N GLY A 425 -8.74 6.91 19.34
CA GLY A 425 -10.19 6.99 19.52
C GLY A 425 -10.74 8.43 19.65
N THR A 426 -9.96 9.46 19.28
CA THR A 426 -10.30 10.88 19.45
C THR A 426 -10.39 11.59 18.11
N GLN A 427 -11.20 12.65 18.01
CA GLN A 427 -11.36 13.49 16.80
C GLN A 427 -11.81 12.70 15.55
N LEU A 428 -12.62 11.67 15.75
CA LEU A 428 -13.10 10.79 14.67
C LEU A 428 -13.95 11.55 13.64
N ASP A 429 -14.81 12.47 14.06
CA ASP A 429 -15.66 13.26 13.17
C ASP A 429 -14.86 14.20 12.27
N GLU A 430 -13.85 14.88 12.83
CA GLU A 430 -12.93 15.71 12.07
C GLU A 430 -12.21 14.89 11.00
N SER A 431 -11.71 13.71 11.36
CA SER A 431 -11.02 12.81 10.44
C SER A 431 -11.94 12.28 9.33
N VAL A 432 -13.20 11.94 9.64
CA VAL A 432 -14.21 11.57 8.64
C VAL A 432 -14.45 12.71 7.64
N ALA A 433 -14.61 13.94 8.12
CA ALA A 433 -14.83 15.10 7.25
C ALA A 433 -13.63 15.35 6.32
N LEU A 434 -12.41 15.25 6.86
CA LEU A 434 -11.17 15.45 6.12
C LEU A 434 -10.94 14.36 5.05
N LEU A 435 -11.16 13.08 5.38
CA LEU A 435 -11.05 11.99 4.39
C LEU A 435 -12.12 12.08 3.30
N LYS A 436 -13.34 12.49 3.61
CA LYS A 436 -14.37 12.77 2.60
C LYS A 436 -13.94 13.87 1.64
N ARG A 437 -13.29 14.91 2.15
CA ARG A 437 -12.72 15.97 1.32
C ARG A 437 -11.58 15.44 0.43
N ALA A 438 -10.69 14.60 0.97
CA ALA A 438 -9.62 13.96 0.21
C ALA A 438 -10.17 13.07 -0.92
N LEU A 439 -11.21 12.26 -0.63
CA LEU A 439 -11.90 11.44 -1.63
C LEU A 439 -12.60 12.27 -2.72
N ALA A 440 -13.13 13.45 -2.40
CA ALA A 440 -13.72 14.33 -3.40
C ALA A 440 -12.70 14.85 -4.43
N THR A 441 -11.41 14.95 -4.04
CA THR A 441 -10.32 15.34 -4.94
C THR A 441 -9.64 14.15 -5.62
N SER A 442 -9.73 12.96 -5.04
CA SER A 442 -9.10 11.73 -5.54
C SER A 442 -10.02 10.52 -5.33
N PRO A 443 -11.12 10.42 -6.09
CA PRO A 443 -12.16 9.39 -5.86
C PRO A 443 -11.68 7.95 -6.11
N GLY A 444 -10.60 7.76 -6.87
CA GLY A 444 -10.00 6.44 -7.13
C GLY A 444 -9.13 5.89 -5.98
N ARG A 445 -8.95 6.62 -4.88
CA ARG A 445 -8.10 6.20 -3.75
C ARG A 445 -8.85 5.23 -2.82
N ASN A 446 -8.75 3.95 -3.12
CA ASN A 446 -9.40 2.87 -2.36
C ASN A 446 -8.89 2.75 -0.91
N ASP A 447 -7.65 3.10 -0.67
CA ASP A 447 -7.07 3.16 0.67
C ASP A 447 -7.76 4.22 1.56
N PHE A 448 -8.19 5.35 1.01
CA PHE A 448 -8.98 6.35 1.75
C PHE A 448 -10.37 5.84 2.08
N THR A 449 -11.00 5.13 1.12
CA THR A 449 -12.30 4.50 1.35
C THR A 449 -12.21 3.44 2.45
N PHE A 450 -11.15 2.65 2.46
CA PHE A 450 -10.87 1.67 3.51
C PHE A 450 -10.67 2.34 4.89
N MET A 451 -9.85 3.39 4.94
CA MET A 451 -9.62 4.16 6.16
C MET A 451 -10.91 4.80 6.70
N LEU A 452 -11.75 5.32 5.78
CA LEU A 452 -13.05 5.89 6.14
C LEU A 452 -13.98 4.82 6.74
N ALA A 453 -14.00 3.62 6.18
CA ALA A 453 -14.74 2.50 6.74
C ALA A 453 -14.27 2.14 8.16
N GLN A 454 -12.97 2.12 8.40
CA GLN A 454 -12.40 1.89 9.74
C GLN A 454 -12.80 2.98 10.73
N LEU A 455 -12.82 4.26 10.33
CA LEU A 455 -13.31 5.35 11.17
C LEU A 455 -14.78 5.18 11.53
N TYR A 456 -15.65 4.79 10.58
CA TYR A 456 -17.05 4.51 10.86
C TYR A 456 -17.24 3.31 11.77
N LEU A 457 -16.41 2.26 11.63
CA LEU A 457 -16.39 1.15 12.59
C LEU A 457 -16.04 1.62 13.99
N ARG A 458 -15.01 2.45 14.11
CA ARG A 458 -14.59 3.01 15.40
C ARG A 458 -15.67 3.89 16.05
N LYS A 459 -16.54 4.51 15.22
CA LYS A 459 -17.71 5.27 15.63
C LYS A 459 -18.95 4.42 15.88
N GLU A 460 -18.87 3.10 15.70
CA GLU A 460 -19.98 2.14 15.78
C GLU A 460 -21.08 2.35 14.72
N ASP A 461 -20.79 3.09 13.65
CA ASP A 461 -21.69 3.23 12.49
C ASP A 461 -21.45 2.07 11.49
N TYR A 462 -21.90 0.91 11.89
CA TYR A 462 -21.70 -0.35 11.14
C TYR A 462 -22.35 -0.31 9.75
N LYS A 463 -23.45 0.43 9.59
CA LYS A 463 -24.17 0.50 8.31
C LYS A 463 -23.30 1.18 7.25
N ILE A 464 -22.76 2.35 7.53
CA ILE A 464 -21.91 3.09 6.58
C ILE A 464 -20.61 2.35 6.36
N ALA A 465 -19.99 1.81 7.43
CA ALA A 465 -18.77 1.02 7.31
C ALA A 465 -18.93 -0.15 6.35
N ARG A 466 -20.02 -0.92 6.48
CA ARG A 466 -20.34 -2.05 5.59
C ARG A 466 -20.47 -1.59 4.14
N GLN A 467 -21.23 -0.53 3.87
CA GLN A 467 -21.38 -0.01 2.52
C GLN A 467 -20.04 0.35 1.86
N LEU A 468 -19.14 0.99 2.58
CA LEU A 468 -17.82 1.35 2.09
C LEU A 468 -16.94 0.12 1.82
N LEU A 469 -16.98 -0.88 2.70
CA LEU A 469 -16.22 -2.13 2.52
C LEU A 469 -16.76 -2.98 1.35
N GLU A 470 -18.08 -3.00 1.15
CA GLU A 470 -18.70 -3.68 0.01
C GLU A 470 -18.35 -3.03 -1.34
N GLN A 471 -18.14 -1.71 -1.39
CA GLN A 471 -17.62 -1.02 -2.57
C GLN A 471 -16.20 -1.50 -2.91
N LEU A 472 -15.37 -1.77 -1.90
CA LEU A 472 -14.01 -2.28 -2.06
C LEU A 472 -13.96 -3.77 -2.44
N ASN A 473 -15.03 -4.51 -2.29
CA ASN A 473 -15.12 -5.90 -2.74
C ASN A 473 -15.42 -5.97 -4.25
N ASN A 474 -14.57 -5.36 -5.06
CA ASN A 474 -14.65 -5.26 -6.50
C ASN A 474 -13.38 -5.85 -7.13
N PRO A 475 -13.45 -6.67 -8.20
CA PRO A 475 -12.28 -7.23 -8.88
C PRO A 475 -11.24 -6.20 -9.33
N ASN A 476 -11.68 -4.98 -9.64
CA ASN A 476 -10.80 -3.88 -10.07
C ASN A 476 -10.09 -3.15 -8.92
N VAL A 477 -10.42 -3.47 -7.66
CA VAL A 477 -9.66 -3.00 -6.49
C VAL A 477 -8.43 -3.87 -6.33
N ASP A 478 -7.30 -3.28 -5.97
CA ASP A 478 -6.08 -4.03 -5.70
C ASP A 478 -6.33 -5.15 -4.67
N GLU A 479 -5.65 -6.27 -4.87
CA GLU A 479 -5.90 -7.49 -4.10
C GLU A 479 -5.75 -7.26 -2.59
N THR A 480 -4.71 -6.55 -2.19
CA THR A 480 -4.41 -6.30 -0.77
C THR A 480 -5.55 -5.54 -0.09
N THR A 481 -6.03 -4.47 -0.71
CA THR A 481 -7.16 -3.68 -0.18
C THR A 481 -8.45 -4.48 -0.17
N ARG A 482 -8.71 -5.28 -1.21
CA ARG A 482 -9.88 -6.16 -1.29
C ARG A 482 -9.88 -7.23 -0.21
N GLU A 483 -8.76 -7.93 0.01
CA GLU A 483 -8.63 -8.95 1.06
C GLU A 483 -8.81 -8.36 2.46
N ARG A 484 -8.23 -7.19 2.71
CA ARG A 484 -8.43 -6.46 3.97
C ARG A 484 -9.89 -6.07 4.20
N ALA A 485 -10.57 -5.62 3.14
CA ALA A 485 -11.99 -5.27 3.21
C ALA A 485 -12.87 -6.51 3.48
N GLN A 486 -12.59 -7.64 2.82
CA GLN A 486 -13.28 -8.92 3.05
C GLN A 486 -13.07 -9.43 4.49
N THR A 487 -11.84 -9.36 4.98
CA THR A 487 -11.51 -9.74 6.37
C THR A 487 -12.34 -8.93 7.35
N LEU A 488 -12.40 -7.62 7.15
CA LEU A 488 -13.12 -6.72 8.04
C LEU A 488 -14.66 -6.92 7.95
N LEU A 489 -15.19 -7.19 6.75
CA LEU A 489 -16.61 -7.56 6.57
C LEU A 489 -16.95 -8.86 7.31
N THR A 490 -16.10 -9.85 7.25
CA THR A 490 -16.27 -11.13 7.97
C THR A 490 -16.27 -10.92 9.48
N GLN A 491 -15.33 -10.12 9.99
CA GLN A 491 -15.28 -9.76 11.41
C GLN A 491 -16.54 -9.02 11.85
N MET A 492 -17.02 -8.05 11.07
CA MET A 492 -18.28 -7.33 11.35
C MET A 492 -19.47 -8.28 11.45
N THR A 493 -19.62 -9.20 10.49
CA THR A 493 -20.71 -10.18 10.48
C THR A 493 -20.66 -11.06 11.73
N SER A 494 -19.47 -11.53 12.10
CA SER A 494 -19.29 -12.33 13.31
C SER A 494 -19.67 -11.53 14.58
N MET A 495 -19.28 -10.25 14.67
CA MET A 495 -19.64 -9.39 15.80
C MET A 495 -21.17 -9.14 15.87
N GLU A 496 -21.81 -8.91 14.73
CA GLU A 496 -23.28 -8.72 14.67
C GLU A 496 -24.02 -9.99 15.08
N GLU A 497 -23.57 -11.15 14.63
CA GLU A 497 -24.14 -12.45 15.03
C GLU A 497 -23.98 -12.71 16.53
N GLN A 498 -22.81 -12.40 17.10
CA GLN A 498 -22.58 -12.51 18.53
C GLN A 498 -23.50 -11.57 19.33
N LYS A 499 -23.62 -10.31 18.87
CA LYS A 499 -24.53 -9.32 19.49
C LYS A 499 -25.98 -9.76 19.40
N ALA A 500 -26.42 -10.28 18.25
CA ALA A 500 -27.77 -10.80 18.06
C ALA A 500 -28.06 -12.00 18.96
N ARG A 501 -27.11 -12.94 19.10
CA ARG A 501 -27.21 -14.07 20.03
C ARG A 501 -27.32 -13.60 21.48
N TYR A 502 -26.49 -12.64 21.88
CA TYR A 502 -26.53 -12.05 23.21
C TYR A 502 -27.85 -11.33 23.49
N GLN A 503 -28.38 -10.59 22.52
CA GLN A 503 -29.69 -9.92 22.66
C GLN A 503 -30.84 -10.92 22.70
N ALA A 504 -30.81 -11.99 21.90
CA ALA A 504 -31.81 -13.06 21.91
C ALA A 504 -31.85 -13.81 23.25
N MET A 505 -30.68 -13.99 23.89
CA MET A 505 -30.60 -14.58 25.24
C MET A 505 -31.15 -13.66 26.33
N ASN A 506 -31.04 -12.33 26.16
CA ASN A 506 -31.45 -11.33 27.15
C ASN A 506 -32.86 -10.76 26.88
N THR A 507 -33.56 -11.19 25.84
CA THR A 507 -34.93 -10.77 25.57
C THR A 507 -35.85 -11.54 26.50
N PRO A 508 -36.62 -10.88 27.41
CA PRO A 508 -37.59 -11.58 28.23
C PRO A 508 -38.63 -12.20 27.30
N ILE A 509 -38.88 -13.51 27.43
CA ILE A 509 -39.95 -14.19 26.72
C ILE A 509 -41.25 -13.56 27.21
N SER A 510 -41.77 -12.57 26.47
CA SER A 510 -43.13 -12.09 26.65
C SER A 510 -44.07 -13.18 26.20
N SER A 511 -44.53 -14.03 27.17
CA SER A 511 -45.60 -14.96 26.91
C SER A 511 -46.89 -14.17 26.67
N LYS A 512 -47.28 -14.01 25.39
CA LYS A 512 -48.66 -13.77 25.04
C LYS A 512 -49.44 -15.02 25.50
N ARG A 513 -50.18 -14.89 26.60
CA ARG A 513 -51.24 -15.83 26.91
C ARG A 513 -52.26 -15.72 25.81
N GLU A 514 -52.33 -16.69 24.92
CA GLU A 514 -53.55 -17.02 24.24
C GLU A 514 -54.45 -17.83 25.19
N ASP A 515 -55.63 -17.31 25.48
CA ASP A 515 -56.69 -17.97 26.23
C ASP A 515 -57.06 -19.28 25.53
N THR A 516 -56.57 -20.41 26.05
CA THR A 516 -57.14 -21.74 25.80
C THR A 516 -57.80 -22.23 27.08
N SER A 517 -59.01 -21.70 27.36
CA SER A 517 -59.95 -22.31 28.31
C SER A 517 -60.66 -23.45 27.64
N SER A 518 -60.07 -24.64 27.55
CA SER A 518 -60.78 -25.94 27.48
C SER A 518 -59.79 -27.10 27.39
N LEU A 519 -59.13 -27.46 28.47
CA LEU A 519 -58.64 -28.83 28.78
C LEU A 519 -58.07 -28.80 30.21
N GLY A 520 -58.81 -29.38 31.11
CA GLY A 520 -58.45 -29.42 32.53
C GLY A 520 -57.22 -30.25 32.80
N ILE A 521 -56.12 -29.54 33.06
CA ILE A 521 -54.92 -30.11 33.68
C ILE A 521 -54.48 -29.07 34.75
N ASN A 522 -54.59 -29.46 36.02
CA ASN A 522 -54.03 -28.74 37.16
C ASN A 522 -52.51 -28.72 37.04
N VAL A 523 -51.92 -27.55 36.84
CA VAL A 523 -50.49 -27.31 36.98
C VAL A 523 -50.26 -26.49 38.24
N ASP A 524 -49.59 -27.12 39.20
CA ASP A 524 -49.15 -26.55 40.46
C ASP A 524 -48.18 -25.37 40.22
N THR A 525 -48.59 -24.14 40.53
CA THR A 525 -47.77 -22.92 40.40
C THR A 525 -47.06 -22.63 41.71
N SER A 526 -45.98 -23.35 41.99
CA SER A 526 -44.97 -22.89 42.94
C SER A 526 -43.76 -22.33 42.19
N ARG A 527 -43.59 -21.03 42.18
CA ARG A 527 -42.44 -20.30 41.65
C ARG A 527 -41.16 -20.71 42.39
N PRO A 528 -40.05 -20.86 41.67
CA PRO A 528 -38.76 -20.49 42.21
C PRO A 528 -38.22 -19.23 41.53
N ASN A 529 -37.83 -18.30 42.37
CA ASN A 529 -36.94 -17.18 42.03
C ASN A 529 -35.67 -17.72 41.36
N SER A 530 -35.46 -17.44 40.06
CA SER A 530 -34.24 -17.81 39.38
C SER A 530 -33.13 -16.81 39.67
N THR A 531 -32.43 -16.98 40.75
CA THR A 531 -31.02 -16.67 40.86
C THR A 531 -30.30 -17.71 39.97
N GLN A 532 -29.69 -17.26 38.86
CA GLN A 532 -28.85 -18.13 38.03
C GLN A 532 -27.76 -18.75 38.89
N THR A 533 -27.80 -20.04 39.02
CA THR A 533 -26.79 -20.80 39.77
C THR A 533 -25.53 -20.95 38.89
N PRO A 534 -24.32 -21.02 39.47
CA PRO A 534 -23.05 -21.21 38.79
C PRO A 534 -22.97 -22.48 37.90
N SER A 535 -23.93 -23.42 38.04
CA SER A 535 -23.99 -24.66 37.27
C SER A 535 -24.32 -24.46 35.76
N ASP A 536 -25.09 -23.42 35.40
CA ASP A 536 -25.56 -23.24 34.03
C ASP A 536 -24.47 -22.65 33.13
N GLN A 537 -23.62 -21.80 33.69
CA GLN A 537 -22.51 -21.18 32.98
C GLN A 537 -21.39 -22.20 32.70
N SER A 538 -21.18 -23.16 33.59
CA SER A 538 -20.21 -24.24 33.41
C SER A 538 -20.63 -25.24 32.35
N SER A 539 -21.95 -25.53 32.21
CA SER A 539 -22.46 -26.45 31.16
C SER A 539 -22.34 -25.84 29.75
N TYR A 540 -22.62 -24.54 29.62
CA TYR A 540 -22.46 -23.83 28.35
C TYR A 540 -20.98 -23.80 27.89
N LEU A 541 -20.04 -23.49 28.79
CA LEU A 541 -18.62 -23.52 28.46
C LEU A 541 -18.13 -24.87 27.99
N GLN A 542 -18.67 -25.98 28.53
CA GLN A 542 -18.35 -27.33 28.07
C GLN A 542 -18.74 -27.58 26.60
N GLU A 543 -19.78 -26.93 26.09
CA GLU A 543 -20.27 -27.12 24.73
C GLU A 543 -19.49 -26.29 23.72
N VAL A 544 -19.05 -25.07 24.10
CA VAL A 544 -18.38 -24.11 23.21
C VAL A 544 -16.86 -24.25 23.15
N LEU A 545 -16.25 -24.92 24.17
CA LEU A 545 -14.82 -25.20 24.13
C LEU A 545 -14.46 -26.08 22.92
N ARG A 546 -13.31 -25.76 22.31
CA ARG A 546 -12.77 -26.52 21.18
C ARG A 546 -12.65 -28.00 21.54
N LYS A 547 -13.23 -28.87 20.73
CA LYS A 547 -13.10 -30.33 20.89
C LYS A 547 -11.77 -30.80 20.31
N PRO A 548 -11.04 -31.71 21.00
CA PRO A 548 -9.79 -32.22 20.50
C PRO A 548 -9.98 -33.00 19.20
N ALA A 549 -9.12 -32.77 18.21
CA ALA A 549 -9.07 -33.56 16.99
C ALA A 549 -8.39 -34.93 17.23
N ALA A 550 -8.43 -35.82 16.24
CA ALA A 550 -7.77 -37.12 16.33
C ALA A 550 -6.26 -36.96 16.60
N GLY A 551 -5.76 -37.56 17.67
CA GLY A 551 -4.36 -37.44 18.10
C GLY A 551 -4.05 -36.25 19.02
N GLU A 552 -5.03 -35.39 19.32
CA GLU A 552 -4.89 -34.33 20.29
C GLU A 552 -5.34 -34.72 21.67
N THR A 553 -4.74 -34.15 22.68
CA THR A 553 -5.12 -34.26 24.08
C THR A 553 -5.65 -32.92 24.56
N GLN A 554 -6.82 -32.94 25.20
CA GLN A 554 -7.38 -31.76 25.86
C GLN A 554 -7.21 -31.89 27.38
N LEU A 555 -6.77 -30.83 28.03
CA LEU A 555 -6.67 -30.77 29.48
C LEU A 555 -6.92 -29.36 30.03
N GLN A 556 -7.43 -29.33 31.26
CA GLN A 556 -7.53 -28.10 32.05
C GLN A 556 -6.26 -27.93 32.89
N ALA A 557 -5.71 -26.73 32.88
CA ALA A 557 -4.44 -26.43 33.53
C ALA A 557 -4.32 -24.95 33.88
N THR A 558 -3.23 -24.57 34.52
CA THR A 558 -2.89 -23.17 34.83
C THR A 558 -1.74 -22.70 33.94
N LEU A 559 -1.95 -21.64 33.22
CA LEU A 559 -0.89 -20.99 32.44
C LEU A 559 -0.01 -20.14 33.37
N VAL A 560 1.26 -20.52 33.50
CA VAL A 560 2.25 -19.90 34.40
C VAL A 560 3.10 -18.87 33.67
N ARG A 561 3.53 -19.20 32.45
CA ARG A 561 4.48 -18.37 31.70
C ARG A 561 4.41 -18.65 30.20
N ILE A 562 4.73 -17.64 29.39
CA ILE A 562 4.93 -17.75 27.93
C ILE A 562 6.33 -17.28 27.62
N ASP A 563 7.19 -18.17 27.11
CA ASP A 563 8.56 -17.86 26.70
C ASP A 563 8.60 -17.74 25.18
N CYS A 564 8.97 -16.53 24.68
CA CYS A 564 9.07 -16.25 23.26
C CYS A 564 10.54 -16.19 22.85
N ALA A 565 10.95 -17.08 21.95
CA ALA A 565 12.25 -17.07 21.31
C ALA A 565 12.08 -16.83 19.80
N ARG A 566 13.14 -16.38 19.11
CA ARG A 566 13.11 -16.04 17.67
C ARG A 566 12.50 -17.10 16.73
N LYS A 567 12.43 -18.37 17.16
CA LYS A 567 11.95 -19.47 16.31
C LYS A 567 10.93 -20.36 16.99
N ALA A 568 10.46 -20.04 18.20
CA ALA A 568 9.48 -20.83 18.90
C ALA A 568 8.90 -20.11 20.12
N ILE A 569 7.63 -20.36 20.40
CA ILE A 569 6.92 -19.90 21.58
C ILE A 569 6.65 -21.13 22.45
N THR A 570 7.00 -21.05 23.73
CA THR A 570 6.82 -22.14 24.70
C THR A 570 5.88 -21.70 25.80
N PHE A 571 4.79 -22.43 25.98
CA PHE A 571 3.82 -22.25 27.05
C PHE A 571 4.15 -23.17 28.21
N LEU A 572 4.40 -22.61 29.40
CA LEU A 572 4.57 -23.35 30.62
C LEU A 572 3.22 -23.45 31.32
N ILE A 573 2.70 -24.65 31.36
CA ILE A 573 1.36 -24.98 31.83
C ILE A 573 1.43 -25.97 32.99
N LYS A 574 0.82 -25.60 34.11
CA LYS A 574 0.79 -26.42 35.34
C LYS A 574 -0.50 -27.21 35.43
N THR A 575 -0.40 -28.52 35.54
CA THR A 575 -1.52 -29.43 35.81
C THR A 575 -1.19 -30.31 37.01
N GLY A 576 -1.90 -30.10 38.13
CA GLY A 576 -1.54 -30.71 39.42
C GLY A 576 -0.10 -30.36 39.82
N ASP A 577 0.73 -31.37 40.12
CA ASP A 577 2.15 -31.17 40.46
C ASP A 577 3.09 -31.25 39.27
N ARG A 578 2.58 -31.34 38.05
CA ARG A 578 3.36 -31.43 36.80
C ARG A 578 3.38 -30.09 36.07
N LEU A 579 4.54 -29.74 35.52
CA LEU A 579 4.73 -28.62 34.61
C LEU A 579 4.98 -29.14 33.19
N LEU A 580 4.06 -28.82 32.27
CA LEU A 580 4.16 -29.16 30.85
C LEU A 580 4.75 -27.99 30.06
N ARG A 581 5.61 -28.32 29.10
CA ARG A 581 6.17 -27.37 28.12
C ARG A 581 5.54 -27.63 26.76
N LEU A 582 4.57 -26.84 26.37
CA LEU A 582 3.93 -26.94 25.06
C LEU A 582 4.49 -25.88 24.12
N ARG A 583 4.79 -26.25 22.88
CA ARG A 583 5.50 -25.40 21.93
C ARG A 583 4.68 -25.14 20.67
N THR A 584 4.81 -23.94 20.11
CA THR A 584 4.45 -23.59 18.74
C THR A 584 5.56 -22.76 18.10
N ASP A 585 5.60 -22.65 16.79
CA ASP A 585 6.53 -21.81 16.04
C ASP A 585 5.98 -20.40 15.82
N SER A 586 4.64 -20.20 15.84
CA SER A 586 3.97 -18.90 15.75
C SER A 586 2.64 -18.93 16.50
N PHE A 587 2.18 -17.75 16.95
CA PHE A 587 0.80 -17.58 17.45
C PHE A 587 -0.24 -17.83 16.36
N ASP A 588 0.10 -17.62 15.08
CA ASP A 588 -0.81 -17.85 13.94
C ASP A 588 -1.12 -19.33 13.71
N HIS A 589 -0.32 -20.23 14.29
CA HIS A 589 -0.50 -21.69 14.17
C HIS A 589 -1.30 -22.32 15.32
N MET A 590 -1.95 -21.49 16.14
CA MET A 590 -2.77 -21.93 17.24
C MET A 590 -3.98 -21.04 17.45
N GLU A 591 -5.06 -21.59 17.99
CA GLU A 591 -6.25 -20.83 18.34
C GLU A 591 -6.15 -20.33 19.79
N ILE A 592 -6.43 -19.04 20.01
CA ILE A 592 -6.47 -18.44 21.34
C ILE A 592 -7.82 -17.78 21.56
N THR A 593 -8.52 -18.22 22.60
CA THR A 593 -9.87 -17.73 22.93
C THR A 593 -9.97 -17.40 24.42
N THR A 594 -10.71 -16.37 24.81
CA THR A 594 -10.97 -16.05 26.19
C THR A 594 -12.48 -16.10 26.50
N TYR A 595 -12.82 -16.85 27.56
CA TYR A 595 -14.15 -16.90 28.17
C TYR A 595 -14.13 -16.33 29.59
N SER A 596 -12.96 -15.81 30.02
CA SER A 596 -12.81 -15.21 31.36
C SER A 596 -12.75 -13.69 31.25
N PRO A 597 -13.62 -12.96 31.97
CA PRO A 597 -13.60 -11.49 31.99
C PRO A 597 -12.32 -10.91 32.63
N ASP A 598 -11.59 -11.74 33.42
CA ASP A 598 -10.35 -11.36 34.08
C ASP A 598 -9.14 -11.30 33.12
N VAL A 599 -9.31 -11.76 31.87
CA VAL A 599 -8.27 -11.80 30.84
C VAL A 599 -8.67 -10.80 29.75
N ALA A 600 -8.25 -9.56 29.90
CA ALA A 600 -8.41 -8.50 28.91
C ALA A 600 -7.03 -8.08 28.39
N GLY A 601 -6.94 -7.79 27.08
CA GLY A 601 -5.73 -7.29 26.42
C GLY A 601 -4.89 -8.36 25.75
N ASP A 602 -3.72 -7.95 25.21
CA ASP A 602 -2.82 -8.77 24.42
C ASP A 602 -2.13 -9.87 25.25
N ILE A 603 -1.93 -11.02 24.64
CA ILE A 603 -1.14 -12.11 25.24
C ILE A 603 0.34 -11.82 25.02
N THR A 604 1.00 -11.37 26.08
CA THR A 604 2.42 -11.00 26.06
C THR A 604 3.31 -12.12 26.57
N CYS A 605 4.55 -12.14 26.11
CA CYS A 605 5.59 -13.02 26.61
C CYS A 605 5.97 -12.64 28.04
N GLY A 606 6.30 -13.64 28.87
CA GLY A 606 6.68 -13.46 30.25
C GLY A 606 5.87 -14.26 31.28
N PRO A 607 6.14 -14.10 32.58
CA PRO A 607 5.37 -14.75 33.63
C PRO A 607 3.95 -14.16 33.74
N ARG A 608 2.95 -15.00 33.93
CA ARG A 608 1.56 -14.58 34.11
C ARG A 608 1.29 -14.28 35.59
N LYS A 609 0.83 -13.06 35.88
CA LYS A 609 0.44 -12.62 37.21
C LYS A 609 -0.85 -11.78 37.12
N PRO A 610 -2.00 -12.25 37.65
CA PRO A 610 -2.21 -13.57 38.24
C PRO A 610 -2.10 -14.69 37.19
N GLU A 611 -1.83 -15.93 37.68
CA GLU A 611 -1.88 -17.15 36.84
C GLU A 611 -3.32 -17.37 36.34
N ASN A 612 -3.46 -17.77 35.06
CA ASN A 612 -4.76 -17.92 34.43
C ASN A 612 -5.15 -19.40 34.29
N LEU A 613 -6.39 -19.71 34.61
CA LEU A 613 -6.96 -21.05 34.34
C LEU A 613 -7.25 -21.16 32.84
N VAL A 614 -6.78 -22.24 32.22
CA VAL A 614 -6.91 -22.48 30.77
C VAL A 614 -7.32 -23.89 30.45
N VAL A 615 -8.00 -24.07 29.32
CA VAL A 615 -8.15 -25.37 28.66
C VAL A 615 -7.24 -25.34 27.42
N VAL A 616 -6.45 -26.42 27.26
CA VAL A 616 -5.50 -26.50 26.14
C VAL A 616 -5.74 -27.80 25.36
N CYS A 617 -5.64 -27.71 24.03
CA CYS A 617 -5.53 -28.84 23.13
C CYS A 617 -4.10 -28.86 22.54
N PHE A 618 -3.47 -30.02 22.59
CA PHE A 618 -2.12 -30.22 22.09
C PHE A 618 -1.89 -31.65 21.57
N VAL A 619 -0.93 -31.78 20.65
CA VAL A 619 -0.44 -33.09 20.18
C VAL A 619 0.74 -33.50 21.07
N PRO A 620 0.65 -34.61 21.83
CA PRO A 620 1.77 -35.08 22.64
C PRO A 620 2.98 -35.46 21.80
N SER A 621 4.19 -35.24 22.33
CA SER A 621 5.42 -35.73 21.70
C SER A 621 5.54 -37.22 21.80
N THR A 622 5.81 -37.93 20.70
CA THR A 622 5.93 -39.39 20.63
C THR A 622 7.14 -39.97 21.33
N ASP A 623 8.12 -39.12 21.72
CA ASP A 623 9.41 -39.53 22.29
C ASP A 623 9.48 -39.50 23.82
N THR A 624 8.41 -39.15 24.52
CA THR A 624 8.42 -39.12 26.00
C THR A 624 7.53 -40.20 26.61
N LYS A 625 8.15 -41.27 27.11
CA LYS A 625 7.52 -42.06 28.17
C LYS A 625 7.26 -41.14 29.38
N PRO A 626 6.09 -41.23 30.06
CA PRO A 626 5.83 -40.41 31.23
C PRO A 626 6.89 -40.68 32.30
N SER A 627 7.68 -39.67 32.64
CA SER A 627 8.63 -39.75 33.74
C SER A 627 7.85 -39.52 35.05
N ASP A 628 7.71 -40.58 35.85
CA ASP A 628 7.11 -40.56 37.19
C ASP A 628 8.00 -39.99 38.30
N THR A 629 8.85 -39.04 37.97
CA THR A 629 9.72 -38.43 38.97
C THR A 629 9.09 -37.15 39.55
N PRO A 630 8.81 -37.08 40.86
CA PRO A 630 8.30 -35.89 41.51
C PRO A 630 9.36 -34.79 41.46
N VAL A 631 8.98 -33.61 40.91
CA VAL A 631 9.84 -32.44 40.79
C VAL A 631 10.13 -31.89 42.17
N LYS A 632 11.43 -31.86 42.57
CA LYS A 632 11.89 -31.12 43.74
C LYS A 632 11.65 -29.61 43.53
N PRO A 633 11.28 -28.85 44.60
CA PRO A 633 10.84 -27.43 44.48
C PRO A 633 11.91 -26.41 44.10
N ARG A 634 13.01 -26.82 43.46
CA ARG A 634 14.15 -25.95 43.09
C ARG A 634 14.70 -26.17 41.67
N ALA A 635 13.88 -26.57 40.71
CA ALA A 635 14.32 -26.51 39.31
C ALA A 635 14.23 -25.03 38.85
N ARG A 636 15.36 -24.45 38.43
CA ARG A 636 15.43 -23.11 37.84
C ARG A 636 14.52 -23.10 36.60
N VAL A 637 13.65 -22.10 36.55
CA VAL A 637 12.66 -21.86 35.47
C VAL A 637 13.33 -21.51 34.13
N ASP A 638 14.64 -21.37 34.11
CA ASP A 638 15.40 -20.81 32.96
C ASP A 638 16.04 -21.86 32.02
N ASP A 639 15.68 -23.15 32.12
CA ASP A 639 16.23 -24.17 31.24
C ASP A 639 15.48 -24.24 29.91
N THR A 640 15.91 -23.42 28.94
CA THR A 640 15.37 -23.40 27.56
C THR A 640 15.81 -24.61 26.72
N SER A 641 16.66 -25.50 27.24
CA SER A 641 17.19 -26.69 26.54
C SER A 641 16.31 -27.93 26.65
N ALA A 642 15.31 -27.93 27.52
CA ALA A 642 14.44 -29.09 27.74
C ALA A 642 13.50 -29.34 26.53
N LYS A 643 13.38 -30.61 26.10
CA LYS A 643 12.45 -31.02 25.02
C LYS A 643 11.01 -30.66 25.37
N PRO A 644 10.20 -30.20 24.39
CA PRO A 644 8.79 -29.93 24.61
C PRO A 644 7.99 -31.22 24.81
N ASP A 645 6.99 -31.17 25.70
CA ASP A 645 6.08 -32.29 25.98
C ASP A 645 5.03 -32.48 24.86
N GLY A 646 4.86 -31.44 23.99
CA GLY A 646 3.94 -31.50 22.86
C GLY A 646 3.84 -30.19 22.09
N THR A 647 3.07 -30.21 21.01
CA THR A 647 2.76 -29.04 20.19
C THR A 647 1.36 -28.53 20.52
N ILE A 648 1.25 -27.29 21.00
CA ILE A 648 -0.04 -26.67 21.34
C ILE A 648 -0.82 -26.31 20.06
N ARG A 649 -2.15 -26.51 20.12
CA ARG A 649 -3.10 -26.22 19.05
C ARG A 649 -4.14 -25.19 19.45
N SER A 650 -4.59 -25.19 20.69
CA SER A 650 -5.45 -24.13 21.22
C SER A 650 -5.15 -23.82 22.68
N LEU A 651 -5.43 -22.59 23.07
CA LEU A 651 -5.34 -22.07 24.42
C LEU A 651 -6.62 -21.27 24.71
N GLU A 652 -7.46 -21.76 25.61
CA GLU A 652 -8.75 -21.17 25.92
C GLU A 652 -8.76 -20.76 27.40
N PHE A 653 -8.86 -19.46 27.66
CA PHE A 653 -8.93 -18.92 29.02
C PHE A 653 -10.33 -19.09 29.56
N VAL A 654 -10.45 -19.71 30.71
CA VAL A 654 -11.75 -20.02 31.35
C VAL A 654 -11.84 -19.42 32.75
N PRO A 655 -13.08 -19.17 33.29
CA PRO A 655 -13.27 -18.67 34.63
C PRO A 655 -12.62 -19.57 35.68
N LYS A 656 -12.21 -19.02 36.83
CA LYS A 656 -11.46 -19.73 37.89
C LYS A 656 -12.21 -20.89 38.51
N ASP A 657 -13.53 -20.87 38.46
CA ASP A 657 -14.45 -21.89 39.00
C ASP A 657 -14.83 -22.96 37.97
N PHE A 658 -14.38 -22.80 36.72
CA PHE A 658 -14.67 -23.78 35.66
C PHE A 658 -14.00 -25.14 35.91
N LYS A 659 -14.71 -26.24 35.61
CA LYS A 659 -14.19 -27.60 35.67
C LYS A 659 -14.50 -28.36 34.39
N LEU A 660 -13.46 -28.77 33.68
CA LEU A 660 -13.58 -29.57 32.46
C LEU A 660 -14.08 -30.98 32.78
N LYS A 661 -15.22 -31.39 32.21
CA LYS A 661 -15.70 -32.78 32.31
C LYS A 661 -14.84 -33.66 31.40
N GLN A 662 -14.15 -34.62 31.97
CA GLN A 662 -13.46 -35.63 31.18
C GLN A 662 -14.45 -36.59 30.51
N PRO A 663 -14.24 -36.97 29.24
CA PRO A 663 -15.04 -38.05 28.64
C PRO A 663 -14.83 -39.33 29.43
N PRO A 664 -15.88 -40.20 29.57
CA PRO A 664 -15.76 -41.46 30.26
C PRO A 664 -14.66 -42.32 29.64
N ALA A 665 -13.76 -42.84 30.46
CA ALA A 665 -12.69 -43.74 30.02
C ALA A 665 -13.27 -44.83 29.14
N LYS A 666 -12.83 -44.99 27.90
CA LYS A 666 -13.17 -46.12 27.06
C LYS A 666 -12.68 -47.38 27.78
N SER A 667 -13.63 -48.19 28.27
CA SER A 667 -13.34 -49.56 28.71
C SER A 667 -12.71 -50.30 27.53
N SER A 668 -11.49 -50.75 27.72
CA SER A 668 -10.81 -51.62 26.76
C SER A 668 -11.59 -52.92 26.60
N PRO A 669 -11.66 -53.50 25.38
CA PRO A 669 -12.26 -54.80 25.14
C PRO A 669 -11.48 -55.96 25.76
#